data_4008ed96a27638cc95c0756ef06528ee
#
_entry.id   4008ed96a27638cc95c0756ef06528ee
#
_cell.length_a   1.000
_cell.length_b   1.000
_cell.length_c   1.000
_cell.angle_alpha   90.00
_cell.angle_beta   90.00
_cell.angle_gamma   90.00
#
_symmetry.space_group_name_H-M   'P 1'
#
loop_
_entity.id
_entity.type
_entity.pdbx_description
1 polymer ?
#
loop_
_entity_poly.entity_id
_entity_poly.type
_entity_poly.pdbx_seq_one_letter_code
_entity_poly.pdbx_strand_id
1 'polypeptide(L)'
;YQYFNTNNLWIRLDKLRELLDSVGGFIPLPMIVNKKTVDPKDPASQKVVQLETAMGAAIECFQGASAVVVPRSRFAPVKKCDDLLLLRSDAYVITDDFRPELAPGCNGVAPVVALDSKKYKLVGQLEAATRNGIPSLVNCQRLSITGEVHMSRKNVFSGAVSFVNNSDDAKLLPPRAFENTRVDLTSAPGLGALAKATVKTAPIEGQKPGTSGLRKKTKVFQTPNYLENFVQSTFDAIVDTGTDISEGTLVIGGDGRYFNKEATQTIISMAVANGVTRIWVGENGLLSTPAVSAIIRERGPAWQRAFGAFILTASHNPGGPDEDFGINYKKCPAFPAIDLSAPGLTKVVSKCGNSEVNVEVVSTTDAHIALLKTVFDFPAIKTLLDRPDFSLVYDSMHGVNGPGARAVFCDEFGLSPDTQMNSVPKDDFNGGHADPNLTYAKELVAAMGLNKAGDAIATAKPVPSFGAAADGDGDRNMILGSKFFVTPSDSLAVLVANADCIPFFSSQGGLKAVARSMPTSGAVDLVAKDLNLDFFETPTGWKFFGNLMDSKDIFKGQDYTPFICGEESFGTGSNHIREKDGLWAVLAWLSVIAAANKVAGKPLVTVESIVTDHWKKYGRNYYVRWDFEGMPADGAKGMVAAMVDAIPANTGRKVGNYTIKTADMFEYLDPVDGSLSKNQGVRFLMEDGSRVIFRLSGTAGSGATVRMYLEKYEADRSKLGLKVADALVDLIPVALELCNIKKHCGTDVPTVIT
;
A
#
# COMPACT_ATOMS: atom_id res chain seq x y z
N TYR A 1 -35.04 46.09 -19.94
CA TYR A 1 -36.01 45.13 -20.50
C TYR A 1 -36.42 44.16 -19.38
N GLN A 2 -37.72 43.87 -19.28
CA GLN A 2 -38.27 42.96 -18.27
C GLN A 2 -38.07 41.48 -18.66
N TYR A 3 -38.03 41.18 -19.95
CA TYR A 3 -37.86 39.84 -20.51
C TYR A 3 -36.77 39.82 -21.57
N PHE A 4 -36.06 38.68 -21.68
CA PHE A 4 -35.04 38.45 -22.68
C PHE A 4 -35.42 37.24 -23.53
N ASN A 5 -35.21 37.34 -24.82
CA ASN A 5 -35.46 36.25 -25.77
C ASN A 5 -34.40 35.16 -25.56
N THR A 6 -34.83 33.92 -25.31
CA THR A 6 -33.94 32.75 -25.15
C THR A 6 -33.55 32.15 -26.49
N ASN A 7 -34.02 32.70 -27.58
CA ASN A 7 -33.78 32.22 -28.95
C ASN A 7 -34.30 30.80 -29.22
N ASN A 8 -35.29 30.35 -28.44
CA ASN A 8 -35.99 29.09 -28.66
C ASN A 8 -37.37 29.42 -29.25
N LEU A 9 -37.62 28.92 -30.47
CA LEU A 9 -38.86 29.16 -31.20
C LEU A 9 -39.63 27.86 -31.40
N TRP A 10 -40.90 27.87 -31.08
CA TRP A 10 -41.83 26.79 -31.40
C TRP A 10 -42.79 27.30 -32.46
N ILE A 11 -42.69 26.70 -33.70
CA ILE A 11 -43.40 27.16 -34.88
C ILE A 11 -44.33 26.05 -35.37
N ARG A 12 -45.60 26.40 -35.61
CA ARG A 12 -46.52 25.52 -36.28
C ARG A 12 -46.10 25.42 -37.78
N LEU A 13 -45.92 24.21 -38.29
CA LEU A 13 -45.43 23.98 -39.66
C LEU A 13 -46.41 24.45 -40.72
N ASP A 14 -47.72 24.35 -40.48
CA ASP A 14 -48.74 24.89 -41.39
C ASP A 14 -48.65 26.43 -41.51
N LYS A 15 -48.44 27.13 -40.38
CA LYS A 15 -48.27 28.59 -40.39
C LYS A 15 -46.90 29.01 -41.00
N LEU A 16 -45.88 28.23 -40.79
CA LEU A 16 -44.59 28.46 -41.47
C LEU A 16 -44.74 28.34 -42.97
N ARG A 17 -45.47 27.34 -43.45
CA ARG A 17 -45.71 27.11 -44.87
C ARG A 17 -46.54 28.25 -45.49
N GLU A 18 -47.63 28.64 -44.83
CA GLU A 18 -48.47 29.77 -45.26
C GLU A 18 -47.63 31.07 -45.40
N LEU A 19 -46.75 31.32 -44.44
CA LEU A 19 -45.87 32.50 -44.45
C LEU A 19 -44.86 32.39 -45.60
N LEU A 20 -44.16 31.29 -45.76
CA LEU A 20 -43.19 31.07 -46.84
C LEU A 20 -43.79 31.23 -48.21
N ASP A 21 -44.98 30.65 -48.44
CA ASP A 21 -45.73 30.79 -49.70
C ASP A 21 -46.15 32.26 -49.99
N SER A 22 -46.47 33.02 -48.92
CA SER A 22 -46.84 34.41 -49.05
C SER A 22 -45.68 35.36 -49.36
N VAL A 23 -44.45 35.01 -48.95
CA VAL A 23 -43.26 35.87 -49.10
C VAL A 23 -42.25 35.32 -50.12
N GLY A 24 -42.71 34.39 -50.98
CA GLY A 24 -41.86 33.83 -52.05
C GLY A 24 -40.75 32.91 -51.58
N GLY A 25 -40.95 32.19 -50.46
CA GLY A 25 -40.05 31.19 -49.95
C GLY A 25 -38.92 31.70 -49.05
N PHE A 26 -38.86 32.97 -48.74
CA PHE A 26 -37.83 33.58 -47.90
C PHE A 26 -38.42 34.54 -46.88
N ILE A 27 -38.15 34.33 -45.59
CA ILE A 27 -38.58 35.23 -44.50
C ILE A 27 -37.44 36.23 -44.26
N PRO A 28 -37.69 37.55 -44.45
CA PRO A 28 -36.68 38.58 -44.24
C PRO A 28 -36.47 38.85 -42.75
N LEU A 29 -35.41 38.26 -42.20
CA LEU A 29 -35.02 38.51 -40.82
C LEU A 29 -33.87 39.53 -40.73
N PRO A 30 -33.77 40.32 -39.65
CA PRO A 30 -32.66 41.24 -39.46
C PRO A 30 -31.34 40.55 -39.52
N MET A 31 -30.40 41.08 -40.32
CA MET A 31 -29.07 40.57 -40.49
C MET A 31 -28.11 41.13 -39.42
N ILE A 32 -27.37 40.25 -38.77
CA ILE A 32 -26.32 40.58 -37.79
C ILE A 32 -24.97 40.42 -38.51
N VAL A 33 -24.18 41.50 -38.47
CA VAL A 33 -22.84 41.54 -39.07
C VAL A 33 -21.78 41.49 -37.98
N ASN A 34 -21.07 40.38 -37.85
CA ASN A 34 -20.00 40.19 -36.89
C ASN A 34 -18.61 40.25 -37.56
N LYS A 35 -17.74 41.14 -37.11
CA LYS A 35 -16.36 41.22 -37.56
C LYS A 35 -15.51 40.31 -36.67
N LYS A 36 -14.80 39.37 -37.27
CA LYS A 36 -13.96 38.37 -36.56
C LYS A 36 -12.59 38.22 -37.25
N THR A 37 -11.70 37.47 -36.66
CA THR A 37 -10.45 36.98 -37.28
C THR A 37 -10.66 35.52 -37.69
N VAL A 38 -9.93 35.05 -38.71
CA VAL A 38 -9.95 33.64 -39.15
C VAL A 38 -9.51 32.73 -38.02
N ASP A 39 -8.40 33.06 -37.37
CA ASP A 39 -7.98 32.40 -36.14
C ASP A 39 -8.37 33.24 -34.90
N PRO A 40 -9.26 32.78 -34.06
CA PRO A 40 -9.64 33.50 -32.85
C PRO A 40 -8.49 33.59 -31.82
N LYS A 41 -7.42 32.79 -31.94
CA LYS A 41 -6.23 32.81 -31.11
C LYS A 41 -5.22 33.83 -31.54
N ASP A 42 -5.23 34.20 -32.84
CA ASP A 42 -4.32 35.19 -33.44
C ASP A 42 -5.09 36.46 -33.85
N PRO A 43 -5.00 37.57 -33.06
CA PRO A 43 -5.64 38.84 -33.37
C PRO A 43 -5.13 39.49 -34.68
N ALA A 44 -3.93 39.08 -35.14
CA ALA A 44 -3.33 39.56 -36.39
C ALA A 44 -3.74 38.77 -37.62
N SER A 45 -4.43 37.62 -37.43
CA SER A 45 -4.89 36.82 -38.55
C SER A 45 -5.92 37.58 -39.40
N GLN A 46 -6.13 37.11 -40.63
CA GLN A 46 -7.01 37.73 -41.62
C GLN A 46 -8.40 38.07 -41.05
N LYS A 47 -8.87 39.28 -41.21
CA LYS A 47 -10.19 39.70 -40.75
C LYS A 47 -11.26 39.18 -41.73
N VAL A 48 -12.33 38.63 -41.16
CA VAL A 48 -13.51 38.13 -41.86
C VAL A 48 -14.78 38.72 -41.29
N VAL A 49 -15.83 38.65 -42.09
CA VAL A 49 -17.17 39.10 -41.70
C VAL A 49 -18.04 37.83 -41.65
N GLN A 50 -18.62 37.56 -40.47
CA GLN A 50 -19.63 36.52 -40.29
C GLN A 50 -21.02 37.18 -40.38
N LEU A 51 -21.86 36.68 -41.25
CA LEU A 51 -23.25 37.08 -41.39
C LEU A 51 -24.14 36.08 -40.70
N GLU A 52 -25.05 36.57 -39.87
CA GLU A 52 -26.06 35.80 -39.15
C GLU A 52 -27.41 36.46 -39.31
N THR A 53 -28.51 35.70 -39.17
CA THR A 53 -29.85 36.28 -39.07
C THR A 53 -30.36 36.25 -37.65
N ALA A 54 -31.07 37.27 -37.24
CA ALA A 54 -31.68 37.35 -35.90
C ALA A 54 -32.92 36.43 -35.86
N MET A 55 -32.72 35.12 -35.69
CA MET A 55 -33.78 34.12 -35.69
C MET A 55 -34.89 34.43 -34.68
N GLY A 56 -34.53 34.97 -33.52
CA GLY A 56 -35.49 35.38 -32.48
C GLY A 56 -36.49 36.47 -32.93
N ALA A 57 -36.13 37.27 -33.97
CA ALA A 57 -37.03 38.25 -34.54
C ALA A 57 -38.14 37.62 -35.41
N ALA A 58 -38.05 36.32 -35.73
CA ALA A 58 -39.10 35.63 -36.48
C ALA A 58 -40.47 35.65 -35.79
N ILE A 59 -40.53 35.86 -34.49
CA ILE A 59 -41.79 36.01 -33.72
C ILE A 59 -42.63 37.16 -34.27
N GLU A 60 -42.02 38.21 -34.84
CA GLU A 60 -42.72 39.37 -35.42
C GLU A 60 -43.37 39.04 -36.76
N CYS A 61 -42.95 37.96 -37.39
CA CYS A 61 -43.44 37.55 -38.72
C CYS A 61 -44.72 36.71 -38.64
N PHE A 62 -45.10 36.24 -37.44
CA PHE A 62 -46.29 35.38 -37.25
C PHE A 62 -47.43 36.11 -36.53
N GLN A 63 -48.55 36.20 -37.15
CA GLN A 63 -49.75 36.78 -36.51
C GLN A 63 -50.21 35.84 -35.37
N GLY A 64 -50.48 36.42 -34.18
CA GLY A 64 -50.91 35.68 -33.00
C GLY A 64 -49.78 34.94 -32.27
N ALA A 65 -48.54 35.26 -32.59
CA ALA A 65 -47.39 34.76 -31.83
C ALA A 65 -47.43 35.28 -30.39
N SER A 66 -47.00 34.42 -29.45
CA SER A 66 -46.92 34.75 -28.02
C SER A 66 -45.61 34.25 -27.40
N ALA A 67 -45.22 34.89 -26.30
CA ALA A 67 -44.03 34.46 -25.56
C ALA A 67 -44.42 33.62 -24.35
N VAL A 68 -43.71 32.54 -24.12
CA VAL A 68 -43.79 31.76 -22.85
C VAL A 68 -42.69 32.21 -21.95
N VAL A 69 -43.06 32.72 -20.76
CA VAL A 69 -42.10 33.11 -19.72
C VAL A 69 -41.64 31.86 -19.00
N VAL A 70 -40.33 31.56 -19.08
CA VAL A 70 -39.72 30.48 -18.34
C VAL A 70 -39.02 30.98 -17.09
N PRO A 71 -39.09 30.25 -15.97
CA PRO A 71 -38.40 30.65 -14.75
C PRO A 71 -36.89 30.67 -14.93
N ARG A 72 -36.19 31.56 -14.22
CA ARG A 72 -34.74 31.75 -14.30
C ARG A 72 -33.96 30.46 -14.00
N SER A 73 -34.51 29.59 -13.16
CA SER A 73 -33.92 28.27 -12.84
C SER A 73 -33.79 27.35 -14.07
N ARG A 74 -34.50 27.62 -15.16
CA ARG A 74 -34.41 26.88 -16.43
C ARG A 74 -33.35 27.42 -17.39
N PHE A 75 -32.52 28.37 -16.95
CA PHE A 75 -31.58 29.06 -17.83
C PHE A 75 -30.19 29.17 -17.18
N ALA A 76 -29.28 28.35 -17.62
CA ALA A 76 -27.84 28.34 -17.22
C ALA A 76 -26.95 28.60 -18.47
N PRO A 77 -26.83 29.89 -18.90
CA PRO A 77 -26.05 30.22 -20.08
C PRO A 77 -24.54 30.01 -19.83
N VAL A 78 -23.85 29.46 -20.84
CA VAL A 78 -22.38 29.35 -20.87
C VAL A 78 -21.90 30.14 -22.07
N LYS A 79 -21.51 31.41 -21.85
CA LYS A 79 -20.98 32.30 -22.89
C LYS A 79 -19.50 32.61 -22.75
N LYS A 80 -18.97 32.51 -21.54
CA LYS A 80 -17.60 32.82 -21.19
C LYS A 80 -17.02 31.77 -20.28
N CYS A 81 -15.71 31.81 -20.07
CA CYS A 81 -15.02 30.98 -19.09
C CYS A 81 -15.51 31.22 -17.65
N ASP A 82 -16.03 32.40 -17.34
CA ASP A 82 -16.69 32.71 -16.06
C ASP A 82 -17.85 31.71 -15.81
N ASP A 83 -18.75 31.60 -16.79
CA ASP A 83 -19.91 30.71 -16.73
C ASP A 83 -19.49 29.23 -16.70
N LEU A 84 -18.44 28.90 -17.47
CA LEU A 84 -17.93 27.53 -17.57
C LEU A 84 -17.28 27.08 -16.26
N LEU A 85 -16.51 27.93 -15.59
CA LEU A 85 -15.93 27.65 -14.29
C LEU A 85 -17.03 27.39 -13.24
N LEU A 86 -18.05 28.26 -13.23
CA LEU A 86 -19.18 28.14 -12.34
C LEU A 86 -19.95 26.83 -12.55
N LEU A 87 -20.27 26.49 -13.80
CA LEU A 87 -21.01 25.28 -14.14
C LEU A 87 -20.23 24.00 -13.81
N ARG A 88 -18.90 24.03 -13.95
CA ARG A 88 -18.01 22.90 -13.62
C ARG A 88 -17.75 22.74 -12.12
N SER A 89 -18.11 23.74 -11.31
CA SER A 89 -17.89 23.71 -9.85
C SER A 89 -19.02 22.98 -9.12
N ASP A 90 -18.84 22.78 -7.82
CA ASP A 90 -19.83 22.22 -6.90
C ASP A 90 -21.02 23.16 -6.61
N ALA A 91 -21.05 24.36 -7.18
CA ALA A 91 -22.21 25.23 -7.16
C ALA A 91 -23.37 24.73 -8.02
N TYR A 92 -23.12 23.79 -8.93
CA TYR A 92 -24.12 23.09 -9.71
C TYR A 92 -24.05 21.59 -9.47
N VAL A 93 -25.21 20.94 -9.46
CA VAL A 93 -25.36 19.49 -9.42
C VAL A 93 -26.13 19.04 -10.67
N ILE A 94 -25.82 17.85 -11.16
CA ILE A 94 -26.59 17.23 -12.22
C ILE A 94 -27.61 16.32 -11.57
N THR A 95 -28.90 16.58 -11.85
CA THR A 95 -30.01 15.78 -11.32
C THR A 95 -30.10 14.43 -12.05
N ASP A 96 -30.88 13.48 -11.51
CA ASP A 96 -31.08 12.15 -12.11
C ASP A 96 -31.67 12.21 -13.53
N ASP A 97 -32.40 13.29 -13.85
CA ASP A 97 -32.94 13.57 -15.20
C ASP A 97 -31.99 14.46 -16.04
N PHE A 98 -30.70 14.50 -15.69
CA PHE A 98 -29.60 15.19 -16.40
C PHE A 98 -29.74 16.70 -16.53
N ARG A 99 -30.42 17.38 -15.62
CA ARG A 99 -30.49 18.83 -15.58
C ARG A 99 -29.42 19.43 -14.65
N PRO A 100 -28.70 20.47 -15.08
CA PRO A 100 -27.86 21.22 -14.18
C PRO A 100 -28.76 22.14 -13.29
N GLU A 101 -28.70 21.90 -11.98
CA GLU A 101 -29.42 22.73 -10.98
C GLU A 101 -28.43 23.30 -9.96
N LEU A 102 -28.77 24.48 -9.38
CA LEU A 102 -27.96 25.04 -8.32
C LEU A 102 -27.95 24.11 -7.12
N ALA A 103 -26.75 23.87 -6.57
CA ALA A 103 -26.60 23.11 -5.33
C ALA A 103 -27.38 23.77 -4.18
N PRO A 104 -27.98 22.98 -3.28
CA PRO A 104 -28.74 23.51 -2.14
C PRO A 104 -27.96 24.55 -1.31
N GLY A 105 -26.63 24.36 -1.18
CA GLY A 105 -25.77 25.31 -0.47
C GLY A 105 -25.68 26.70 -1.07
N CYS A 106 -26.05 26.88 -2.33
CA CYS A 106 -26.15 28.22 -2.97
C CYS A 106 -27.40 28.99 -2.59
N ASN A 107 -28.33 28.43 -1.82
CA ASN A 107 -29.56 29.07 -1.35
C ASN A 107 -30.38 29.76 -2.48
N GLY A 108 -30.40 29.16 -3.66
CA GLY A 108 -31.12 29.67 -4.84
C GLY A 108 -30.44 30.82 -5.58
N VAL A 109 -29.24 31.24 -5.17
CA VAL A 109 -28.51 32.36 -5.80
C VAL A 109 -27.19 31.84 -6.35
N ALA A 110 -27.01 31.92 -7.68
CA ALA A 110 -25.78 31.50 -8.31
C ALA A 110 -24.60 32.44 -7.95
N PRO A 111 -23.43 31.92 -7.61
CA PRO A 111 -22.23 32.75 -7.43
C PRO A 111 -21.93 33.60 -8.67
N VAL A 112 -21.42 34.80 -8.44
CA VAL A 112 -20.92 35.67 -9.51
C VAL A 112 -19.43 35.40 -9.73
N VAL A 113 -19.08 34.86 -10.89
CA VAL A 113 -17.68 34.69 -11.30
C VAL A 113 -17.28 35.76 -12.28
N ALA A 114 -16.13 36.39 -12.09
CA ALA A 114 -15.56 37.43 -12.94
C ALA A 114 -14.07 37.20 -13.13
N LEU A 115 -13.71 36.57 -14.24
CA LEU A 115 -12.33 36.26 -14.63
C LEU A 115 -11.77 37.33 -15.56
N ASP A 116 -10.46 37.57 -15.51
CA ASP A 116 -9.78 38.47 -16.44
C ASP A 116 -9.91 37.99 -17.88
N SER A 117 -10.65 38.71 -18.70
CA SER A 117 -10.91 38.35 -20.11
C SER A 117 -9.67 38.29 -20.99
N LYS A 118 -8.53 38.87 -20.57
CA LYS A 118 -7.26 38.76 -21.27
C LYS A 118 -6.57 37.42 -21.03
N LYS A 119 -6.81 36.82 -19.85
CA LYS A 119 -6.16 35.60 -19.39
C LYS A 119 -7.06 34.35 -19.43
N TYR A 120 -8.39 34.53 -19.55
CA TYR A 120 -9.39 33.43 -19.54
C TYR A 120 -10.40 33.53 -20.69
N LYS A 121 -9.99 34.07 -21.83
CA LYS A 121 -10.89 34.19 -22.99
C LYS A 121 -11.20 32.85 -23.63
N LEU A 122 -10.22 31.97 -23.68
CA LEU A 122 -10.30 30.66 -24.36
C LEU A 122 -10.42 29.52 -23.34
N VAL A 123 -11.15 28.45 -23.70
CA VAL A 123 -11.35 27.27 -22.83
C VAL A 123 -10.00 26.67 -22.39
N GLY A 124 -9.02 26.51 -23.28
CA GLY A 124 -7.71 25.99 -22.92
C GLY A 124 -6.93 26.83 -21.89
N GLN A 125 -7.21 28.14 -21.82
CA GLN A 125 -6.62 29.00 -20.78
C GLN A 125 -7.25 28.72 -19.39
N LEU A 126 -8.57 28.50 -19.36
CA LEU A 126 -9.27 28.09 -18.14
C LEU A 126 -8.81 26.70 -17.70
N GLU A 127 -8.68 25.76 -18.63
CA GLU A 127 -8.21 24.40 -18.35
C GLU A 127 -6.78 24.41 -17.79
N ALA A 128 -5.88 25.22 -18.34
CA ALA A 128 -4.56 25.39 -17.79
C ALA A 128 -4.59 25.94 -16.36
N ALA A 129 -5.45 26.92 -16.10
CA ALA A 129 -5.60 27.57 -14.78
C ALA A 129 -6.33 26.70 -13.74
N THR A 130 -7.09 25.71 -14.18
CA THR A 130 -7.78 24.75 -13.33
C THR A 130 -7.26 23.33 -13.49
N ARG A 131 -6.04 23.18 -14.00
CA ARG A 131 -5.37 21.88 -14.22
C ARG A 131 -5.32 21.00 -12.95
N ASN A 132 -5.20 21.64 -11.79
CA ASN A 132 -5.19 21.00 -10.47
C ASN A 132 -6.59 20.79 -9.88
N GLY A 133 -7.62 20.78 -10.72
CA GLY A 133 -9.02 20.59 -10.37
C GLY A 133 -9.80 21.89 -10.19
N ILE A 134 -11.12 21.77 -10.22
CA ILE A 134 -12.06 22.91 -10.11
C ILE A 134 -12.22 23.28 -8.62
N PRO A 135 -12.12 24.59 -8.25
CA PRO A 135 -12.33 24.99 -6.87
C PRO A 135 -13.80 24.87 -6.45
N SER A 136 -14.03 24.79 -5.14
CA SER A 136 -15.38 24.82 -4.55
C SER A 136 -15.93 26.25 -4.54
N LEU A 137 -17.14 26.43 -5.09
CA LEU A 137 -17.88 27.70 -5.18
C LEU A 137 -19.24 27.64 -4.49
N VAL A 138 -19.65 26.54 -3.92
CA VAL A 138 -21.00 26.36 -3.34
C VAL A 138 -21.35 27.41 -2.26
N ASN A 139 -20.37 27.90 -1.50
CA ASN A 139 -20.51 28.91 -0.49
C ASN A 139 -20.04 30.32 -0.95
N CYS A 140 -19.67 30.44 -2.22
CA CYS A 140 -19.16 31.68 -2.79
C CYS A 140 -20.32 32.60 -3.20
N GLN A 141 -20.22 33.88 -2.90
CA GLN A 141 -21.11 34.88 -3.42
C GLN A 141 -20.53 35.57 -4.67
N ARG A 142 -19.23 35.86 -4.62
CA ARG A 142 -18.52 36.50 -5.71
C ARG A 142 -17.06 36.08 -5.75
N LEU A 143 -16.61 35.55 -6.89
CA LEU A 143 -15.19 35.32 -7.20
C LEU A 143 -14.74 36.32 -8.27
N SER A 144 -13.74 37.16 -7.98
CA SER A 144 -13.10 38.06 -8.94
C SER A 144 -11.62 37.71 -9.10
N ILE A 145 -11.16 37.57 -10.34
CA ILE A 145 -9.75 37.29 -10.65
C ILE A 145 -9.26 38.29 -11.69
N THR A 146 -8.21 39.04 -11.36
CA THR A 146 -7.46 39.92 -12.25
C THR A 146 -6.09 39.33 -12.50
N GLY A 147 -5.66 39.26 -13.75
CA GLY A 147 -4.41 38.61 -14.16
C GLY A 147 -4.53 37.06 -14.17
N GLU A 148 -3.42 36.39 -14.38
CA GLU A 148 -3.38 34.93 -14.48
C GLU A 148 -3.16 34.30 -13.09
N VAL A 149 -4.17 33.55 -12.62
CA VAL A 149 -4.17 32.87 -11.32
C VAL A 149 -4.66 31.44 -11.51
N HIS A 150 -3.84 30.50 -11.14
CA HIS A 150 -4.15 29.06 -11.20
C HIS A 150 -4.80 28.59 -9.88
N MET A 151 -5.78 27.74 -9.99
CA MET A 151 -6.60 27.23 -8.89
C MET A 151 -6.52 25.71 -8.81
N SER A 152 -6.99 25.16 -7.71
CA SER A 152 -7.10 23.72 -7.50
C SER A 152 -8.40 23.34 -6.79
N ARG A 153 -8.76 22.05 -6.80
CA ARG A 153 -9.92 21.56 -6.03
C ARG A 153 -9.80 21.76 -4.51
N LYS A 154 -8.59 22.05 -4.02
CA LYS A 154 -8.34 22.36 -2.60
C LYS A 154 -8.62 23.82 -2.24
N ASN A 155 -8.96 24.64 -3.22
CA ASN A 155 -9.42 25.99 -2.97
C ASN A 155 -10.92 25.98 -2.72
N VAL A 156 -11.33 26.48 -1.56
CA VAL A 156 -12.73 26.66 -1.17
C VAL A 156 -12.99 28.15 -1.04
N PHE A 157 -13.93 28.69 -1.80
CA PHE A 157 -14.25 30.12 -1.75
C PHE A 157 -15.60 30.32 -1.08
N SER A 158 -15.63 31.21 -0.08
CA SER A 158 -16.82 31.56 0.70
C SER A 158 -17.03 33.08 0.72
N GLY A 159 -18.27 33.54 0.54
CA GLY A 159 -18.61 34.96 0.48
C GLY A 159 -17.99 35.67 -0.73
N ALA A 160 -17.46 36.87 -0.55
CA ALA A 160 -16.85 37.67 -1.62
C ALA A 160 -15.32 37.52 -1.59
N VAL A 161 -14.75 36.89 -2.63
CA VAL A 161 -13.31 36.64 -2.72
C VAL A 161 -12.74 37.28 -3.98
N SER A 162 -11.58 37.94 -3.85
CA SER A 162 -10.92 38.63 -4.97
C SER A 162 -9.42 38.37 -4.96
N PHE A 163 -8.88 38.01 -6.12
CA PHE A 163 -7.44 37.84 -6.37
C PHE A 163 -6.97 38.83 -7.42
N VAL A 164 -5.84 39.48 -7.16
CA VAL A 164 -5.23 40.44 -8.07
C VAL A 164 -3.79 40.00 -8.36
N ASN A 165 -3.48 39.80 -9.61
CA ASN A 165 -2.13 39.54 -10.10
C ASN A 165 -1.83 40.50 -11.27
N ASN A 166 -1.10 41.59 -10.99
CA ASN A 166 -0.70 42.54 -12.02
C ASN A 166 0.66 42.23 -12.63
N SER A 167 1.28 41.10 -12.29
CA SER A 167 2.52 40.64 -12.92
C SER A 167 2.24 39.83 -14.19
N ASP A 168 3.23 39.67 -15.05
CA ASP A 168 3.13 38.85 -16.26
C ASP A 168 3.15 37.35 -15.96
N ASP A 169 3.67 36.97 -14.78
CA ASP A 169 3.77 35.58 -14.35
C ASP A 169 2.44 35.06 -13.81
N ALA A 170 2.07 33.84 -14.20
CA ALA A 170 0.95 33.13 -13.58
C ALA A 170 1.23 32.87 -12.09
N LYS A 171 0.21 32.94 -11.24
CA LYS A 171 0.30 32.69 -9.80
C LYS A 171 -0.60 31.52 -9.41
N LEU A 172 -0.12 30.59 -8.57
CA LEU A 172 -0.91 29.49 -8.03
C LEU A 172 -1.46 29.86 -6.66
N LEU A 173 -2.76 29.60 -6.44
CA LEU A 173 -3.34 29.75 -5.11
C LEU A 173 -2.89 28.63 -4.19
N PRO A 174 -2.49 28.95 -2.95
CA PRO A 174 -2.23 27.93 -1.95
C PRO A 174 -3.50 27.11 -1.66
N PRO A 175 -3.39 25.79 -1.39
CA PRO A 175 -4.50 24.89 -1.17
C PRO A 175 -5.16 25.15 0.20
N ARG A 176 -6.08 26.10 0.26
CA ARG A 176 -6.80 26.49 1.48
C ARG A 176 -8.17 27.14 1.15
N ALA A 177 -8.96 27.35 2.19
CA ALA A 177 -10.17 28.15 2.12
C ALA A 177 -9.83 29.66 2.13
N PHE A 178 -10.63 30.41 1.39
CA PHE A 178 -10.62 31.88 1.35
C PHE A 178 -12.04 32.38 1.61
N GLU A 179 -12.18 33.23 2.59
CA GLU A 179 -13.48 33.75 2.98
C GLU A 179 -13.45 35.28 3.05
N ASN A 180 -14.41 35.96 2.40
CA ASN A 180 -14.57 37.38 2.42
C ASN A 180 -13.25 38.17 2.35
N THR A 181 -12.38 37.84 1.39
CA THR A 181 -11.00 38.34 1.36
C THR A 181 -10.59 38.85 -0.02
N ARG A 182 -9.68 39.83 -0.01
CA ARG A 182 -8.95 40.24 -1.21
C ARG A 182 -7.47 39.96 -1.02
N VAL A 183 -6.89 39.27 -1.96
CA VAL A 183 -5.48 38.87 -1.94
C VAL A 183 -4.75 39.48 -3.14
N ASP A 184 -3.72 40.29 -2.90
CA ASP A 184 -2.81 40.76 -3.95
C ASP A 184 -1.64 39.76 -4.08
N LEU A 185 -1.57 39.13 -5.23
CA LEU A 185 -0.58 38.13 -5.59
C LEU A 185 0.57 38.71 -6.44
N THR A 186 0.54 40.02 -6.75
CA THR A 186 1.48 40.64 -7.69
C THR A 186 2.93 40.43 -7.29
N SER A 187 3.25 40.54 -6.00
CA SER A 187 4.59 40.33 -5.44
C SER A 187 4.87 38.88 -5.03
N ALA A 188 3.86 37.99 -5.10
CA ALA A 188 4.08 36.57 -4.83
C ALA A 188 5.02 35.97 -5.88
N PRO A 189 5.82 34.95 -5.52
CA PRO A 189 6.65 34.25 -6.50
C PRO A 189 5.81 33.75 -7.68
N GLY A 190 6.29 33.95 -8.91
CA GLY A 190 5.62 33.44 -10.13
C GLY A 190 5.62 31.91 -10.17
N LEU A 191 4.72 31.35 -10.99
CA LEU A 191 4.89 29.96 -11.48
C LEU A 191 6.14 29.95 -12.37
N GLY A 192 7.30 30.09 -11.76
CA GLY A 192 8.57 29.94 -12.49
C GLY A 192 8.61 28.56 -13.13
N ALA A 193 9.01 28.49 -14.39
CA ALA A 193 9.29 27.20 -15.01
C ALA A 193 10.31 26.49 -14.11
N LEU A 194 9.93 25.31 -13.59
CA LEU A 194 10.87 24.39 -12.96
C LEU A 194 12.08 24.30 -13.88
N ALA A 195 13.28 24.63 -13.41
CA ALA A 195 14.49 24.25 -14.09
C ALA A 195 14.56 22.72 -14.07
N LYS A 196 13.81 22.08 -14.96
CA LYS A 196 13.83 20.64 -15.13
C LYS A 196 15.13 20.28 -15.82
N ALA A 197 16.09 19.81 -15.07
CA ALA A 197 17.20 19.09 -15.65
C ALA A 197 16.70 17.68 -16.00
N THR A 198 16.42 17.46 -17.27
CA THR A 198 16.12 16.10 -17.76
C THR A 198 17.44 15.38 -17.97
N VAL A 199 17.76 14.45 -17.08
CA VAL A 199 18.87 13.53 -17.28
C VAL A 199 18.38 12.40 -18.19
N LYS A 200 18.95 12.29 -19.39
CA LYS A 200 18.66 11.18 -20.30
C LYS A 200 19.24 9.89 -19.69
N THR A 201 18.39 8.93 -19.43
CA THR A 201 18.78 7.59 -19.01
C THR A 201 18.33 6.57 -20.05
N ALA A 202 18.92 5.38 -20.02
CA ALA A 202 18.47 4.22 -20.78
C ALA A 202 18.04 3.12 -19.82
N PRO A 203 17.23 2.14 -20.23
CA PRO A 203 16.93 0.97 -19.44
C PRO A 203 18.23 0.30 -18.98
N ILE A 204 18.32 0.02 -17.67
CA ILE A 204 19.51 -0.64 -17.08
C ILE A 204 19.24 -2.14 -17.02
N GLU A 205 20.11 -2.92 -17.63
CA GLU A 205 19.98 -4.37 -17.65
C GLU A 205 19.96 -4.94 -16.22
N GLY A 206 19.02 -5.86 -15.96
CA GLY A 206 18.83 -6.46 -14.64
C GLY A 206 18.22 -5.55 -13.58
N GLN A 207 17.82 -4.31 -13.91
CA GLN A 207 17.04 -3.44 -13.03
C GLN A 207 15.55 -3.80 -13.09
N LYS A 208 15.24 -5.00 -12.61
CA LYS A 208 13.88 -5.54 -12.59
C LYS A 208 13.46 -5.89 -11.17
N PRO A 209 12.30 -5.41 -10.68
CA PRO A 209 11.82 -5.76 -9.36
C PRO A 209 11.47 -7.25 -9.28
N GLY A 210 11.73 -7.83 -8.11
CA GLY A 210 11.21 -9.12 -7.70
C GLY A 210 9.83 -8.98 -7.03
N THR A 211 9.39 -10.02 -6.34
CA THR A 211 8.10 -10.05 -5.61
C THR A 211 8.02 -8.98 -4.52
N SER A 212 9.16 -8.62 -3.92
CA SER A 212 9.25 -7.65 -2.82
C SER A 212 10.14 -6.44 -3.18
N GLY A 213 9.96 -5.90 -4.37
CA GLY A 213 10.71 -4.75 -4.86
C GLY A 213 12.06 -5.09 -5.50
N LEU A 214 12.85 -4.06 -5.79
CA LEU A 214 14.20 -4.20 -6.35
C LEU A 214 15.22 -4.32 -5.22
N ARG A 215 15.94 -5.42 -5.14
CA ARG A 215 17.01 -5.66 -4.17
C ARG A 215 18.33 -5.93 -4.88
N LYS A 216 19.38 -5.23 -4.50
CA LYS A 216 20.75 -5.38 -5.01
C LYS A 216 21.75 -4.96 -3.93
N LYS A 217 23.03 -5.22 -4.14
CA LYS A 217 24.09 -4.67 -3.27
C LYS A 217 24.04 -3.15 -3.26
N THR A 218 24.29 -2.52 -2.11
CA THR A 218 24.25 -1.06 -1.90
C THR A 218 25.09 -0.31 -2.94
N LYS A 219 26.28 -0.80 -3.26
CA LYS A 219 27.17 -0.23 -4.29
C LYS A 219 26.51 -0.14 -5.67
N VAL A 220 25.59 -1.03 -6.01
CA VAL A 220 24.85 -0.96 -7.28
C VAL A 220 23.88 0.21 -7.27
N PHE A 221 23.18 0.43 -6.15
CA PHE A 221 22.30 1.61 -6.00
C PHE A 221 23.05 2.93 -5.99
N GLN A 222 24.29 2.94 -5.55
CA GLN A 222 25.17 4.12 -5.55
C GLN A 222 25.77 4.43 -6.92
N THR A 223 25.62 3.54 -7.92
CA THR A 223 26.05 3.87 -9.29
C THR A 223 25.22 5.01 -9.86
N PRO A 224 25.82 5.94 -10.65
CA PRO A 224 25.10 7.10 -11.16
C PRO A 224 23.81 6.75 -11.87
N ASN A 225 22.73 7.40 -11.48
CA ASN A 225 21.38 7.25 -12.02
C ASN A 225 20.72 5.87 -11.81
N TYR A 226 21.30 4.93 -11.05
CA TYR A 226 20.69 3.61 -10.84
C TYR A 226 19.43 3.72 -9.97
N LEU A 227 19.56 4.29 -8.77
CA LEU A 227 18.44 4.56 -7.88
C LEU A 227 17.38 5.39 -8.60
N GLU A 228 17.84 6.46 -9.17
CA GLU A 228 17.01 7.48 -9.76
C GLU A 228 16.26 6.98 -11.00
N ASN A 229 16.85 6.13 -11.82
CA ASN A 229 16.18 5.53 -12.97
C ASN A 229 15.00 4.65 -12.56
N PHE A 230 15.15 3.90 -11.50
CA PHE A 230 14.07 3.07 -10.95
C PHE A 230 12.97 3.91 -10.28
N VAL A 231 13.30 5.00 -9.57
CA VAL A 231 12.40 5.97 -8.92
C VAL A 231 11.47 6.64 -9.94
N GLN A 232 11.87 7.08 -11.15
CA GLN A 232 10.96 7.68 -12.15
C GLN A 232 10.11 6.65 -12.90
N SER A 233 10.68 5.50 -13.24
CA SER A 233 9.88 4.49 -13.92
C SER A 233 8.60 4.14 -13.15
N THR A 234 8.63 4.21 -11.82
CA THR A 234 7.44 3.95 -11.03
C THR A 234 6.54 5.18 -10.89
N PHE A 235 7.07 6.42 -10.82
CA PHE A 235 6.20 7.60 -10.95
C PHE A 235 5.49 7.60 -12.31
N ASP A 236 6.23 7.31 -13.39
CA ASP A 236 5.65 7.20 -14.73
C ASP A 236 4.55 6.10 -14.74
N ALA A 237 4.83 4.92 -14.20
CA ALA A 237 3.87 3.84 -14.09
C ALA A 237 2.64 4.20 -13.23
N ILE A 238 2.81 4.90 -12.10
CA ILE A 238 1.69 5.35 -11.26
C ILE A 238 0.80 6.34 -12.04
N VAL A 239 1.40 7.28 -12.75
CA VAL A 239 0.67 8.24 -13.59
C VAL A 239 -0.05 7.54 -14.73
N ASP A 240 0.59 6.55 -15.37
CA ASP A 240 -0.01 5.76 -16.45
C ASP A 240 -1.24 4.94 -15.98
N THR A 241 -1.31 4.60 -14.68
CA THR A 241 -2.53 3.99 -14.09
C THR A 241 -3.67 4.98 -13.86
N GLY A 242 -3.48 6.27 -14.17
CA GLY A 242 -4.46 7.32 -13.96
C GLY A 242 -4.46 7.91 -12.55
N THR A 243 -3.47 7.59 -11.71
CA THR A 243 -3.35 8.14 -10.36
C THR A 243 -2.81 9.57 -10.41
N ASP A 244 -3.56 10.52 -9.86
CA ASP A 244 -3.09 11.90 -9.70
C ASP A 244 -2.19 12.03 -8.47
N ILE A 245 -0.90 12.00 -8.70
CA ILE A 245 0.13 12.10 -7.64
C ILE A 245 0.21 13.50 -7.00
N SER A 246 -0.41 14.53 -7.62
CA SER A 246 -0.41 15.89 -7.06
C SER A 246 -1.42 16.07 -5.94
N GLU A 247 -2.41 15.20 -5.84
CA GLU A 247 -3.53 15.33 -4.93
C GLU A 247 -3.42 14.52 -3.64
N GLY A 248 -2.71 13.41 -3.69
CA GLY A 248 -2.50 12.54 -2.54
C GLY A 248 -1.25 12.89 -1.74
N THR A 249 -0.95 12.02 -0.79
CA THR A 249 0.28 12.06 0.00
C THR A 249 1.18 10.91 -0.39
N LEU A 250 2.48 11.14 -0.49
CA LEU A 250 3.49 10.10 -0.62
C LEU A 250 4.07 9.80 0.77
N VAL A 251 4.12 8.53 1.15
CA VAL A 251 4.82 8.11 2.38
C VAL A 251 6.22 7.63 2.01
N ILE A 252 7.23 7.99 2.82
CA ILE A 252 8.62 7.56 2.62
C ILE A 252 9.18 7.10 3.96
N GLY A 253 9.76 5.92 3.99
CA GLY A 253 10.47 5.41 5.16
C GLY A 253 11.14 4.08 4.86
N GLY A 254 11.86 3.55 5.82
CA GLY A 254 12.55 2.28 5.68
C GLY A 254 13.14 1.77 6.98
N ASP A 255 13.89 0.69 6.93
CA ASP A 255 14.46 0.02 8.07
C ASP A 255 15.75 0.67 8.61
N GLY A 256 16.19 1.76 7.98
CA GLY A 256 17.35 2.53 8.43
C GLY A 256 18.70 1.95 8.03
N ARG A 257 18.72 0.91 7.18
CA ARG A 257 19.98 0.32 6.70
C ARG A 257 20.85 1.33 5.95
N TYR A 258 22.11 0.98 5.76
CA TYR A 258 23.08 1.82 5.05
C TYR A 258 22.51 2.34 3.73
N PHE A 259 22.74 3.62 3.41
CA PHE A 259 22.21 4.36 2.28
C PHE A 259 20.72 4.78 2.39
N ASN A 260 20.00 4.44 3.45
CA ASN A 260 18.58 4.79 3.62
C ASN A 260 18.35 6.33 3.63
N LYS A 261 19.23 7.09 4.29
CA LYS A 261 19.09 8.55 4.42
C LYS A 261 19.27 9.27 3.08
N GLU A 262 20.30 8.92 2.33
CA GLU A 262 20.62 9.49 1.02
C GLU A 262 19.51 9.15 0.01
N ALA A 263 19.05 7.90 -0.01
CA ALA A 263 17.96 7.48 -0.86
C ALA A 263 16.66 8.22 -0.53
N THR A 264 16.34 8.42 0.75
CA THR A 264 15.18 9.21 1.19
C THR A 264 15.23 10.63 0.65
N GLN A 265 16.37 11.33 0.77
CA GLN A 265 16.54 12.70 0.24
C GLN A 265 16.37 12.74 -1.28
N THR A 266 16.95 11.77 -1.99
CA THR A 266 16.80 11.65 -3.43
C THR A 266 15.33 11.49 -3.82
N ILE A 267 14.58 10.63 -3.13
CA ILE A 267 13.16 10.38 -3.41
C ILE A 267 12.33 11.62 -3.13
N ILE A 268 12.54 12.32 -2.00
CA ILE A 268 11.83 13.57 -1.70
C ILE A 268 12.03 14.57 -2.85
N SER A 269 13.27 14.76 -3.28
CA SER A 269 13.61 15.68 -4.37
C SER A 269 12.88 15.34 -5.65
N MET A 270 12.80 14.06 -5.97
CA MET A 270 12.17 13.55 -7.18
C MET A 270 10.65 13.58 -7.11
N ALA A 271 10.06 13.25 -5.96
CA ALA A 271 8.64 13.34 -5.74
C ALA A 271 8.12 14.76 -5.99
N VAL A 272 8.85 15.76 -5.43
CA VAL A 272 8.54 17.18 -5.64
C VAL A 272 8.60 17.55 -7.12
N ALA A 273 9.62 17.11 -7.83
CA ALA A 273 9.77 17.41 -9.26
C ALA A 273 8.76 16.69 -10.16
N ASN A 274 8.25 15.56 -9.74
CA ASN A 274 7.14 14.89 -10.40
C ASN A 274 5.76 15.50 -10.03
N GLY A 275 5.72 16.52 -9.15
CA GLY A 275 4.50 17.25 -8.82
C GLY A 275 3.81 16.77 -7.53
N VAL A 276 4.44 15.92 -6.73
CA VAL A 276 3.91 15.56 -5.41
C VAL A 276 3.96 16.78 -4.50
N THR A 277 2.82 17.14 -3.90
CA THR A 277 2.70 18.33 -3.06
C THR A 277 2.70 18.03 -1.56
N ARG A 278 2.55 16.76 -1.18
CA ARG A 278 2.56 16.35 0.22
C ARG A 278 3.34 15.06 0.40
N ILE A 279 4.25 15.07 1.36
CA ILE A 279 5.10 13.94 1.70
C ILE A 279 5.06 13.74 3.21
N TRP A 280 4.81 12.50 3.65
CA TRP A 280 5.04 12.05 5.02
C TRP A 280 6.30 11.21 5.05
N VAL A 281 7.27 11.60 5.84
CA VAL A 281 8.54 10.88 5.97
C VAL A 281 8.78 10.49 7.42
N GLY A 282 9.17 9.26 7.67
CA GLY A 282 9.45 8.79 9.02
C GLY A 282 10.58 9.59 9.68
N GLU A 283 10.49 9.81 10.98
CA GLU A 283 11.57 10.43 11.76
C GLU A 283 12.89 9.71 11.52
N ASN A 284 13.94 10.43 11.19
CA ASN A 284 15.24 9.91 10.72
C ASN A 284 15.16 9.01 9.47
N GLY A 285 14.08 9.06 8.70
CA GLY A 285 13.81 8.16 7.57
C GLY A 285 13.34 6.76 7.98
N LEU A 286 13.01 6.56 9.25
CA LEU A 286 12.68 5.25 9.82
C LEU A 286 11.16 5.05 9.84
N LEU A 287 10.70 4.00 9.17
CA LEU A 287 9.34 3.44 9.28
C LEU A 287 9.42 1.94 9.04
N SER A 288 8.91 1.15 9.96
CA SER A 288 8.74 -0.28 9.71
C SER A 288 7.71 -0.52 8.60
N THR A 289 7.83 -1.63 7.91
CA THR A 289 6.87 -2.01 6.85
C THR A 289 5.42 -1.99 7.35
N PRO A 290 5.06 -2.54 8.53
CA PRO A 290 3.72 -2.41 9.08
C PRO A 290 3.34 -0.96 9.43
N ALA A 291 4.26 -0.14 9.95
CA ALA A 291 3.98 1.27 10.25
C ALA A 291 3.66 2.08 8.97
N VAL A 292 4.37 1.83 7.86
CA VAL A 292 4.03 2.44 6.56
C VAL A 292 2.61 2.05 6.14
N SER A 293 2.26 0.77 6.26
CA SER A 293 0.91 0.29 5.89
C SER A 293 -0.17 0.93 6.77
N ALA A 294 0.04 1.07 8.08
CA ALA A 294 -0.85 1.76 9.00
C ALA A 294 -1.02 3.25 8.62
N ILE A 295 0.07 3.96 8.32
CA ILE A 295 0.03 5.37 7.91
C ILE A 295 -0.77 5.56 6.62
N ILE A 296 -0.56 4.72 5.61
CA ILE A 296 -1.30 4.79 4.34
C ILE A 296 -2.81 4.68 4.58
N ARG A 297 -3.24 3.82 5.47
CA ARG A 297 -4.64 3.47 5.67
C ARG A 297 -5.37 4.39 6.63
N GLU A 298 -4.71 4.78 7.72
CA GLU A 298 -5.39 5.37 8.87
C GLU A 298 -5.08 6.87 9.05
N ARG A 299 -3.96 7.38 8.50
CA ARG A 299 -3.56 8.74 8.76
C ARG A 299 -4.31 9.75 7.89
N GLY A 300 -4.89 10.75 8.56
CA GLY A 300 -5.48 11.94 7.95
C GLY A 300 -6.88 11.73 7.36
N PRO A 301 -7.56 12.83 7.01
CA PRO A 301 -8.86 12.78 6.34
C PRO A 301 -8.73 12.23 4.91
N ALA A 302 -9.84 11.83 4.30
CA ALA A 302 -9.86 11.15 3.00
C ALA A 302 -9.07 11.87 1.89
N TRP A 303 -9.06 13.21 1.88
CA TRP A 303 -8.33 14.03 0.91
C TRP A 303 -6.81 14.12 1.18
N GLN A 304 -6.33 13.68 2.34
CA GLN A 304 -4.91 13.60 2.69
C GLN A 304 -4.34 12.19 2.60
N ARG A 305 -5.18 11.18 2.32
CA ARG A 305 -4.73 9.79 2.27
C ARG A 305 -3.56 9.61 1.30
N ALA A 306 -2.69 8.70 1.66
CA ALA A 306 -1.55 8.37 0.83
C ALA A 306 -2.01 7.65 -0.45
N PHE A 307 -1.48 8.07 -1.61
CA PHE A 307 -1.67 7.35 -2.86
C PHE A 307 -0.67 6.18 -2.99
N GLY A 308 0.38 6.16 -2.17
CA GLY A 308 1.38 5.12 -2.17
C GLY A 308 2.53 5.43 -1.21
N ALA A 309 3.48 4.54 -1.16
CA ALA A 309 4.65 4.66 -0.30
C ALA A 309 5.94 4.15 -0.95
N PHE A 310 7.05 4.70 -0.46
CA PHE A 310 8.38 4.14 -0.62
C PHE A 310 8.81 3.45 0.65
N ILE A 311 9.11 2.18 0.56
CA ILE A 311 9.69 1.42 1.66
C ILE A 311 11.12 1.05 1.27
N LEU A 312 12.08 1.59 2.01
CA LEU A 312 13.51 1.39 1.79
C LEU A 312 13.98 0.24 2.66
N THR A 313 13.92 -0.97 2.13
CA THR A 313 14.30 -2.18 2.85
C THR A 313 14.71 -3.32 1.92
N ALA A 314 15.60 -4.16 2.36
CA ALA A 314 15.83 -5.49 1.83
C ALA A 314 15.39 -6.56 2.86
N SER A 315 14.47 -6.21 3.76
CA SER A 315 13.90 -7.07 4.83
C SER A 315 15.02 -7.63 5.71
N HIS A 316 15.10 -8.95 5.85
CA HIS A 316 16.05 -9.64 6.69
C HIS A 316 17.50 -9.73 6.13
N ASN A 317 17.77 -9.30 4.89
CA ASN A 317 19.11 -9.36 4.34
C ASN A 317 20.08 -8.42 5.09
N PRO A 318 21.37 -8.77 5.23
CA PRO A 318 22.36 -7.93 5.89
C PRO A 318 22.39 -6.51 5.34
N GLY A 319 22.62 -5.53 6.21
CA GLY A 319 22.81 -4.10 5.87
C GLY A 319 24.29 -3.72 5.91
N GLY A 320 24.67 -2.71 5.13
CA GLY A 320 26.02 -2.18 5.11
C GLY A 320 26.47 -1.70 3.73
N PRO A 321 27.67 -1.11 3.63
CA PRO A 321 28.17 -0.56 2.37
C PRO A 321 28.38 -1.61 1.27
N ASP A 322 28.69 -2.85 1.65
CA ASP A 322 28.90 -3.98 0.75
C ASP A 322 27.72 -4.96 0.73
N GLU A 323 26.71 -4.67 1.53
CA GLU A 323 25.55 -5.53 1.74
C GLU A 323 24.32 -5.04 0.94
N ASP A 324 23.16 -5.61 1.22
CA ASP A 324 21.99 -5.43 0.37
C ASP A 324 21.18 -4.17 0.72
N PHE A 325 20.69 -3.51 -0.33
CA PHE A 325 19.74 -2.42 -0.28
C PHE A 325 18.55 -2.72 -1.18
N GLY A 326 17.39 -2.18 -0.83
CA GLY A 326 16.19 -2.39 -1.61
C GLY A 326 15.33 -1.14 -1.72
N ILE A 327 14.76 -0.87 -2.89
CA ILE A 327 13.89 0.28 -3.17
C ILE A 327 13.09 0.14 -4.46
N ASN A 328 12.21 1.06 -4.60
CA ASN A 328 11.43 1.37 -5.78
C ASN A 328 11.43 2.88 -6.13
N TYR A 329 11.94 3.38 -7.31
CA TYR A 329 11.69 4.67 -8.04
C TYR A 329 12.85 5.53 -8.67
N LYS A 330 12.70 6.77 -9.41
CA LYS A 330 13.51 7.58 -10.37
C LYS A 330 13.78 9.13 -10.13
N LYS A 331 14.66 9.91 -10.81
CA LYS A 331 15.39 11.17 -10.50
C LYS A 331 14.87 12.56 -10.92
N CYS A 332 15.21 13.59 -10.10
CA CYS A 332 15.24 15.02 -10.41
C CYS A 332 16.33 15.81 -9.63
N PRO A 333 16.68 17.10 -9.98
CA PRO A 333 17.82 17.81 -9.42
C PRO A 333 17.70 18.11 -7.92
N ALA A 334 18.87 18.37 -7.31
CA ALA A 334 19.07 18.47 -5.88
C ALA A 334 18.10 19.43 -5.16
N PHE A 335 17.40 18.90 -4.19
CA PHE A 335 16.65 19.65 -3.20
C PHE A 335 17.52 19.89 -1.96
N PRO A 336 17.38 21.01 -1.21
CA PRO A 336 18.09 21.17 0.05
C PRO A 336 17.73 20.05 1.02
N ALA A 337 18.73 19.53 1.71
CA ALA A 337 18.52 18.48 2.71
C ALA A 337 17.51 18.92 3.78
N ILE A 338 16.57 18.04 4.11
CA ILE A 338 15.53 18.28 5.09
C ILE A 338 15.98 17.66 6.40
N ASP A 339 15.81 18.40 7.50
CA ASP A 339 16.04 17.84 8.84
C ASP A 339 14.91 16.85 9.18
N LEU A 340 15.28 15.60 9.33
CA LEU A 340 14.36 14.49 9.66
C LEU A 340 14.45 14.09 11.15
N SER A 341 15.20 14.84 11.97
CA SER A 341 15.58 14.45 13.34
C SER A 341 14.45 14.53 14.37
N ALA A 342 13.38 15.25 14.06
CA ALA A 342 12.25 15.39 14.97
C ALA A 342 10.91 15.46 14.21
N PRO A 343 9.82 14.89 14.78
CA PRO A 343 8.48 15.04 14.21
C PRO A 343 8.05 16.51 14.10
N GLY A 344 7.41 16.84 13.00
CA GLY A 344 6.88 18.19 12.77
C GLY A 344 6.75 18.52 11.30
N LEU A 345 6.00 19.59 11.03
CA LEU A 345 5.78 20.07 9.69
C LEU A 345 6.97 20.93 9.23
N THR A 346 7.78 20.42 8.31
CA THR A 346 8.78 21.21 7.59
C THR A 346 8.15 21.73 6.31
N LYS A 347 7.84 23.02 6.27
CA LYS A 347 7.40 23.68 5.04
C LYS A 347 8.59 23.93 4.14
N VAL A 348 8.71 23.17 3.08
CA VAL A 348 9.68 23.44 2.03
C VAL A 348 8.99 24.25 0.95
N VAL A 349 9.22 25.56 0.97
CA VAL A 349 8.87 26.41 -0.17
C VAL A 349 9.86 26.11 -1.28
N SER A 350 9.43 25.27 -2.22
CA SER A 350 10.23 25.00 -3.42
C SER A 350 10.37 26.27 -4.22
N LYS A 351 11.62 26.67 -4.55
CA LYS A 351 11.89 27.68 -5.59
C LYS A 351 11.52 27.19 -7.00
N CYS A 352 10.97 26.01 -7.11
CA CYS A 352 10.46 25.37 -8.32
C CYS A 352 8.99 25.71 -8.56
N GLY A 353 8.64 26.99 -8.68
CA GLY A 353 7.28 27.48 -8.84
C GLY A 353 6.56 27.68 -7.51
N ASN A 354 5.37 28.26 -7.56
CA ASN A 354 4.55 28.60 -6.38
C ASN A 354 3.88 27.39 -5.70
N SER A 355 4.30 26.18 -5.95
CA SER A 355 3.78 25.01 -5.27
C SER A 355 4.42 24.88 -3.89
N GLU A 356 3.67 25.19 -2.85
CA GLU A 356 4.07 24.86 -1.48
C GLU A 356 4.06 23.34 -1.35
N VAL A 357 5.23 22.74 -1.22
CA VAL A 357 5.35 21.32 -0.90
C VAL A 357 5.44 21.18 0.60
N ASN A 358 4.53 20.39 1.17
CA ASN A 358 4.51 20.11 2.58
C ASN A 358 5.22 18.78 2.82
N VAL A 359 6.41 18.81 3.41
CA VAL A 359 7.10 17.63 3.94
C VAL A 359 6.91 17.61 5.44
N GLU A 360 6.24 16.58 5.93
CA GLU A 360 5.97 16.37 7.35
C GLU A 360 6.78 15.18 7.83
N VAL A 361 7.61 15.38 8.83
CA VAL A 361 8.28 14.30 9.55
C VAL A 361 7.29 13.71 10.54
N VAL A 362 6.96 12.43 10.35
CA VAL A 362 5.97 11.72 11.16
C VAL A 362 6.66 10.81 12.17
N SER A 363 6.02 10.63 13.34
CA SER A 363 6.47 9.65 14.32
C SER A 363 6.58 8.26 13.68
N THR A 364 7.65 7.55 14.00
CA THR A 364 7.90 6.19 13.50
C THR A 364 6.89 5.17 14.03
N THR A 365 6.17 5.48 15.10
CA THR A 365 5.42 4.50 15.90
C THR A 365 3.95 4.84 16.10
N ASP A 366 3.59 6.13 16.24
CA ASP A 366 2.28 6.54 16.76
C ASP A 366 1.09 5.99 15.98
N ALA A 367 1.14 6.05 14.65
CA ALA A 367 0.03 5.57 13.81
C ALA A 367 -0.15 4.05 13.92
N HIS A 368 0.95 3.30 13.98
CA HIS A 368 0.92 1.85 14.12
C HIS A 368 0.42 1.44 15.50
N ILE A 369 0.92 2.06 16.57
CA ILE A 369 0.48 1.77 17.93
C ILE A 369 -0.99 2.14 18.14
N ALA A 370 -1.43 3.29 17.61
CA ALA A 370 -2.83 3.67 17.66
C ALA A 370 -3.73 2.62 17.00
N LEU A 371 -3.31 2.09 15.86
CA LEU A 371 -4.03 1.00 15.18
C LEU A 371 -4.02 -0.28 16.04
N LEU A 372 -2.87 -0.70 16.58
CA LEU A 372 -2.79 -1.90 17.41
C LEU A 372 -3.67 -1.83 18.67
N LYS A 373 -3.85 -0.64 19.24
CA LYS A 373 -4.80 -0.40 20.36
C LYS A 373 -6.26 -0.62 19.96
N THR A 374 -6.62 -0.50 18.70
CA THR A 374 -7.98 -0.83 18.22
C THR A 374 -8.16 -2.32 17.97
N VAL A 375 -7.07 -3.06 17.82
CA VAL A 375 -7.07 -4.50 17.55
C VAL A 375 -7.10 -5.33 18.83
N PHE A 376 -6.29 -4.94 19.84
CA PHE A 376 -6.01 -5.75 21.02
C PHE A 376 -6.58 -5.15 22.31
N ASP A 377 -6.89 -6.03 23.28
CA ASP A 377 -7.23 -5.66 24.65
C ASP A 377 -5.94 -5.39 25.46
N PHE A 378 -5.42 -4.17 25.38
CA PHE A 378 -4.21 -3.74 26.12
C PHE A 378 -4.35 -3.91 27.64
N PRO A 379 -5.48 -3.59 28.29
CA PRO A 379 -5.70 -3.90 29.70
C PRO A 379 -5.54 -5.39 30.06
N ALA A 380 -6.09 -6.31 29.25
CA ALA A 380 -5.97 -7.74 29.49
C ALA A 380 -4.52 -8.23 29.33
N ILE A 381 -3.81 -7.74 28.29
CA ILE A 381 -2.39 -8.03 28.09
C ILE A 381 -1.57 -7.48 29.28
N LYS A 382 -1.84 -6.25 29.73
CA LYS A 382 -1.14 -5.68 30.88
C LYS A 382 -1.33 -6.52 32.15
N THR A 383 -2.54 -7.02 32.38
CA THR A 383 -2.81 -7.91 33.53
C THR A 383 -1.94 -9.18 33.50
N LEU A 384 -1.66 -9.74 32.32
CA LEU A 384 -0.71 -10.84 32.16
C LEU A 384 0.73 -10.40 32.47
N LEU A 385 1.14 -9.25 31.92
CA LEU A 385 2.51 -8.74 32.07
C LEU A 385 2.84 -8.33 33.51
N ASP A 386 1.83 -7.94 34.30
CA ASP A 386 1.98 -7.58 35.74
C ASP A 386 2.05 -8.82 36.65
N ARG A 387 1.91 -10.05 36.16
CA ARG A 387 2.01 -11.26 36.96
C ARG A 387 3.46 -11.48 37.44
N PRO A 388 3.69 -11.82 38.71
CA PRO A 388 5.03 -12.04 39.22
C PRO A 388 5.74 -13.30 38.68
N ASP A 389 4.97 -14.23 38.12
CA ASP A 389 5.45 -15.48 37.50
C ASP A 389 5.54 -15.39 35.96
N PHE A 390 5.32 -14.20 35.36
CA PHE A 390 5.47 -13.95 33.93
C PHE A 390 6.62 -12.96 33.69
N SER A 391 7.43 -13.27 32.68
CA SER A 391 8.51 -12.39 32.23
C SER A 391 8.66 -12.45 30.73
N LEU A 392 8.98 -11.31 30.11
CA LEU A 392 9.08 -11.15 28.66
C LEU A 392 10.46 -10.59 28.29
N VAL A 393 10.98 -11.02 27.15
CA VAL A 393 12.12 -10.40 26.45
C VAL A 393 11.80 -10.27 24.97
N TYR A 394 12.13 -9.11 24.41
CA TYR A 394 11.90 -8.81 23.00
C TYR A 394 13.21 -8.35 22.33
N ASP A 395 13.57 -8.98 21.21
CA ASP A 395 14.78 -8.67 20.44
C ASP A 395 14.40 -8.01 19.12
N SER A 396 14.76 -6.75 18.95
CA SER A 396 14.56 -6.00 17.72
C SER A 396 15.66 -6.21 16.68
N MET A 397 16.68 -7.02 16.99
CA MET A 397 17.82 -7.34 16.11
C MET A 397 18.47 -6.11 15.45
N HIS A 398 18.51 -4.97 16.15
CA HIS A 398 18.92 -3.66 15.65
C HIS A 398 18.13 -3.14 14.43
N GLY A 399 16.94 -3.71 14.17
CA GLY A 399 16.02 -3.30 13.13
C GLY A 399 15.14 -2.11 13.54
N VAL A 400 14.35 -1.61 12.57
CA VAL A 400 13.49 -0.42 12.74
C VAL A 400 12.35 -0.61 13.74
N ASN A 401 12.06 -1.86 14.15
CA ASN A 401 11.01 -2.13 15.13
C ASN A 401 11.38 -1.80 16.58
N GLY A 402 12.65 -1.48 16.86
CA GLY A 402 13.13 -1.13 18.20
C GLY A 402 12.36 0.00 18.87
N PRO A 403 12.20 1.17 18.24
CA PRO A 403 11.36 2.25 18.77
C PRO A 403 9.91 1.81 19.02
N GLY A 404 9.30 1.03 18.11
CA GLY A 404 7.93 0.53 18.23
C GLY A 404 7.76 -0.44 19.42
N ALA A 405 8.70 -1.37 19.57
CA ALA A 405 8.70 -2.30 20.70
C ALA A 405 8.85 -1.56 22.05
N ARG A 406 9.76 -0.57 22.13
CA ARG A 406 9.88 0.28 23.33
C ARG A 406 8.59 1.01 23.64
N ALA A 407 8.00 1.65 22.64
CA ALA A 407 6.76 2.40 22.82
C ALA A 407 5.62 1.49 23.32
N VAL A 408 5.49 0.27 22.80
CA VAL A 408 4.47 -0.69 23.27
C VAL A 408 4.84 -1.26 24.65
N PHE A 409 6.02 -1.84 24.80
CA PHE A 409 6.33 -2.60 26.01
C PHE A 409 6.74 -1.72 27.20
N CYS A 410 7.49 -0.63 26.96
CA CYS A 410 7.93 0.24 28.03
C CYS A 410 6.95 1.39 28.29
N ASP A 411 6.51 2.11 27.24
CA ASP A 411 5.72 3.32 27.44
C ASP A 411 4.24 2.98 27.70
N GLU A 412 3.65 2.04 26.95
CA GLU A 412 2.23 1.66 27.12
C GLU A 412 2.02 0.63 28.24
N PHE A 413 2.86 -0.40 28.32
CA PHE A 413 2.71 -1.44 29.35
C PHE A 413 3.53 -1.21 30.60
N GLY A 414 4.51 -0.29 30.59
CA GLY A 414 5.32 0.05 31.78
C GLY A 414 6.38 -0.97 32.14
N LEU A 415 6.82 -1.81 31.19
CA LEU A 415 7.90 -2.76 31.44
C LEU A 415 9.27 -2.06 31.50
N SER A 416 10.22 -2.69 32.22
CA SER A 416 11.60 -2.21 32.26
C SER A 416 12.23 -2.20 30.87
N PRO A 417 13.02 -1.18 30.49
CA PRO A 417 13.82 -1.18 29.26
C PRO A 417 14.74 -2.40 29.12
N ASP A 418 15.11 -3.07 30.20
CA ASP A 418 15.92 -4.30 30.18
C ASP A 418 15.21 -5.50 29.51
N THR A 419 13.90 -5.39 29.31
CA THR A 419 13.13 -6.38 28.54
C THR A 419 13.36 -6.26 27.03
N GLN A 420 14.02 -5.16 26.58
CA GLN A 420 14.24 -4.86 25.17
C GLN A 420 15.69 -5.11 24.78
N MET A 421 15.92 -6.13 23.97
CA MET A 421 17.23 -6.45 23.39
C MET A 421 17.38 -5.73 22.05
N ASN A 422 18.61 -5.26 21.76
CA ASN A 422 18.98 -4.72 20.45
C ASN A 422 17.98 -3.69 19.87
N SER A 423 17.38 -2.86 20.74
CA SER A 423 16.26 -1.97 20.43
C SER A 423 16.65 -0.66 19.74
N VAL A 424 17.93 -0.41 19.53
CA VAL A 424 18.43 0.77 18.80
C VAL A 424 18.72 0.37 17.36
N PRO A 425 18.00 0.93 16.38
CA PRO A 425 18.26 0.67 14.97
C PRO A 425 19.70 1.04 14.56
N LYS A 426 20.33 0.18 13.76
CA LYS A 426 21.66 0.42 13.19
C LYS A 426 21.65 0.14 11.69
N ASP A 427 22.43 0.91 10.96
CA ASP A 427 22.45 0.86 9.49
C ASP A 427 23.07 -0.43 8.91
N ASP A 428 23.85 -1.16 9.72
CA ASP A 428 24.44 -2.46 9.42
C ASP A 428 23.85 -3.59 10.28
N PHE A 429 22.77 -3.34 11.05
CA PHE A 429 22.22 -4.26 12.05
C PHE A 429 23.30 -4.79 13.02
N ASN A 430 24.27 -3.93 13.38
CA ASN A 430 25.44 -4.26 14.22
C ASN A 430 26.33 -5.35 13.61
N GLY A 431 26.50 -5.38 12.30
CA GLY A 431 27.22 -6.41 11.56
C GLY A 431 26.50 -7.76 11.55
N GLY A 432 25.20 -7.77 11.87
CA GLY A 432 24.37 -8.95 11.97
C GLY A 432 23.50 -9.22 10.75
N HIS A 433 22.74 -10.31 10.85
CA HIS A 433 21.69 -10.68 9.90
C HIS A 433 20.37 -10.63 10.67
N ALA A 434 19.58 -9.59 10.41
CA ALA A 434 18.33 -9.32 11.16
C ALA A 434 17.17 -10.19 10.66
N ASP A 435 17.33 -11.54 10.76
CA ASP A 435 16.32 -12.55 10.44
C ASP A 435 15.93 -13.31 11.72
N PRO A 436 14.68 -13.25 12.19
CA PRO A 436 14.26 -13.76 13.49
C PRO A 436 14.08 -15.29 13.46
N ASN A 437 15.19 -16.00 13.48
CA ASN A 437 15.23 -17.46 13.54
C ASN A 437 16.29 -17.95 14.52
N LEU A 438 16.30 -19.26 14.82
CA LEU A 438 17.20 -19.86 15.79
C LEU A 438 18.69 -19.69 15.44
N THR A 439 19.03 -19.44 14.20
CA THR A 439 20.42 -19.26 13.73
C THR A 439 20.93 -17.85 13.95
N TYR A 440 20.10 -16.83 13.68
CA TYR A 440 20.54 -15.45 13.66
C TYR A 440 20.17 -14.66 14.91
N ALA A 441 19.04 -14.92 15.57
CA ALA A 441 18.67 -14.30 16.85
C ALA A 441 19.38 -14.95 18.04
N LYS A 442 20.71 -15.11 17.96
CA LYS A 442 21.54 -15.92 18.88
C LYS A 442 21.41 -15.52 20.34
N GLU A 443 21.37 -14.21 20.61
CA GLU A 443 21.31 -13.67 21.97
C GLU A 443 19.97 -13.99 22.62
N LEU A 444 18.88 -13.79 21.90
CA LEU A 444 17.55 -14.14 22.37
C LEU A 444 17.41 -15.66 22.56
N VAL A 445 17.84 -16.45 21.60
CA VAL A 445 17.79 -17.93 21.67
C VAL A 445 18.51 -18.45 22.90
N ALA A 446 19.72 -17.92 23.17
CA ALA A 446 20.48 -18.27 24.38
C ALA A 446 19.78 -17.81 25.67
N ALA A 447 19.21 -16.57 25.70
CA ALA A 447 18.45 -16.05 26.83
C ALA A 447 17.21 -16.91 27.13
N MET A 448 16.57 -17.45 26.09
CA MET A 448 15.41 -18.34 26.20
C MET A 448 15.80 -19.81 26.50
N GLY A 449 17.07 -20.08 26.77
CA GLY A 449 17.58 -21.40 27.15
C GLY A 449 17.57 -22.43 26.03
N LEU A 450 17.80 -21.99 24.80
CA LEU A 450 17.82 -22.81 23.59
C LEU A 450 19.17 -22.70 22.86
N ASN A 451 19.50 -23.73 22.07
CA ASN A 451 20.56 -23.66 21.06
C ASN A 451 19.99 -23.45 19.64
N LYS A 452 20.85 -23.31 18.64
CA LYS A 452 20.45 -23.12 17.24
C LYS A 452 19.65 -24.28 16.63
N ALA A 453 19.63 -25.46 17.27
CA ALA A 453 18.82 -26.61 16.85
C ALA A 453 17.46 -26.65 17.57
N GLY A 454 17.17 -25.68 18.43
CA GLY A 454 15.95 -25.65 19.25
C GLY A 454 16.01 -26.58 20.48
N ASP A 455 17.19 -27.15 20.80
CA ASP A 455 17.33 -27.96 22.01
C ASP A 455 17.52 -27.10 23.24
N ALA A 456 16.93 -27.53 24.37
CA ALA A 456 17.09 -26.88 25.66
C ALA A 456 18.54 -26.99 26.18
N ILE A 457 19.07 -25.87 26.67
CA ILE A 457 20.39 -25.77 27.28
C ILE A 457 20.31 -25.29 28.73
N ALA A 458 21.40 -25.53 29.51
CA ALA A 458 21.56 -24.96 30.81
C ALA A 458 21.82 -23.44 30.71
N THR A 459 21.19 -22.66 31.60
CA THR A 459 21.35 -21.20 31.66
C THR A 459 21.81 -20.75 33.05
N ALA A 460 22.65 -19.72 33.11
CA ALA A 460 23.09 -19.12 34.37
C ALA A 460 22.04 -18.20 35.01
N LYS A 461 21.10 -17.70 34.24
CA LYS A 461 20.00 -16.81 34.65
C LYS A 461 18.66 -17.52 34.51
N PRO A 462 17.63 -17.11 35.25
CA PRO A 462 16.26 -17.58 34.99
C PRO A 462 15.85 -17.32 33.55
N VAL A 463 15.22 -18.34 32.95
CA VAL A 463 14.74 -18.23 31.55
C VAL A 463 13.41 -17.47 31.55
N PRO A 464 13.22 -16.44 30.70
CA PRO A 464 11.95 -15.75 30.60
C PRO A 464 10.79 -16.68 30.19
N SER A 465 9.57 -16.29 30.56
CA SER A 465 8.35 -17.05 30.21
C SER A 465 8.00 -16.92 28.72
N PHE A 466 8.35 -15.76 28.13
CA PHE A 466 8.06 -15.42 26.75
C PHE A 466 9.23 -14.66 26.11
N GLY A 467 9.60 -15.06 24.90
CA GLY A 467 10.58 -14.37 24.08
C GLY A 467 10.06 -14.15 22.68
N ALA A 468 10.39 -13.00 22.09
CA ALA A 468 10.05 -12.72 20.70
C ALA A 468 11.14 -11.91 20.01
N ALA A 469 11.22 -12.02 18.67
CA ALA A 469 12.08 -11.19 17.84
C ALA A 469 11.36 -10.71 16.59
N ALA A 470 11.85 -9.60 15.99
CA ALA A 470 11.44 -9.13 14.68
C ALA A 470 12.65 -8.94 13.76
N ASP A 471 12.41 -8.95 12.43
CA ASP A 471 13.44 -8.71 11.42
C ASP A 471 13.77 -7.21 11.21
N GLY A 472 14.64 -6.95 10.24
CA GLY A 472 15.17 -5.61 9.97
C GLY A 472 14.10 -4.54 9.72
N ASP A 473 13.03 -4.85 8.98
CA ASP A 473 11.92 -3.94 8.70
C ASP A 473 10.65 -4.21 9.54
N GLY A 474 10.71 -5.14 10.50
CA GLY A 474 9.70 -5.37 11.52
C GLY A 474 8.46 -6.11 11.04
N ASP A 475 8.50 -6.75 9.88
CA ASP A 475 7.35 -7.45 9.32
C ASP A 475 7.28 -8.95 9.71
N ARG A 476 8.39 -9.54 10.18
CA ARG A 476 8.46 -10.93 10.65
C ARG A 476 8.46 -11.01 12.17
N ASN A 477 8.20 -12.23 12.68
CA ASN A 477 8.22 -12.51 14.12
C ASN A 477 8.76 -13.91 14.41
N MET A 478 9.51 -14.07 15.49
CA MET A 478 9.80 -15.37 16.10
C MET A 478 9.20 -15.40 17.50
N ILE A 479 8.58 -16.51 17.88
CA ILE A 479 7.96 -16.72 19.19
C ILE A 479 8.65 -17.86 19.91
N LEU A 480 9.03 -17.61 21.17
CA LEU A 480 9.69 -18.55 22.06
C LEU A 480 8.95 -18.61 23.41
N GLY A 481 8.73 -19.80 23.90
CA GLY A 481 8.46 -20.06 25.32
C GLY A 481 9.76 -20.36 26.08
N SER A 482 9.67 -20.53 27.40
CA SER A 482 10.80 -20.95 28.21
C SER A 482 11.32 -22.31 27.74
N LYS A 483 12.51 -22.33 27.15
CA LYS A 483 13.16 -23.52 26.55
C LYS A 483 12.32 -24.20 25.46
N PHE A 484 11.48 -23.44 24.77
CA PHE A 484 10.56 -23.97 23.77
C PHE A 484 10.48 -23.06 22.55
N PHE A 485 10.69 -23.64 21.36
CA PHE A 485 10.55 -22.93 20.08
C PHE A 485 9.19 -23.20 19.44
N VAL A 486 8.50 -22.15 19.04
CA VAL A 486 7.26 -22.25 18.25
C VAL A 486 7.59 -22.08 16.78
N THR A 487 7.30 -23.10 15.95
CA THR A 487 7.47 -22.97 14.51
C THR A 487 6.49 -21.92 13.94
N PRO A 488 6.83 -21.20 12.84
CA PRO A 488 5.90 -20.26 12.21
C PRO A 488 4.55 -20.88 11.85
N SER A 489 4.57 -22.15 11.41
CA SER A 489 3.36 -22.90 11.04
C SER A 489 2.48 -23.20 12.25
N ASP A 490 3.06 -23.68 13.36
CA ASP A 490 2.32 -23.87 14.61
C ASP A 490 1.80 -22.56 15.17
N SER A 491 2.62 -21.49 15.09
CA SER A 491 2.22 -20.15 15.50
C SER A 491 0.94 -19.70 14.79
N LEU A 492 0.91 -19.79 13.45
CA LEU A 492 -0.28 -19.46 12.68
C LEU A 492 -1.50 -20.27 13.11
N ALA A 493 -1.34 -21.60 13.23
CA ALA A 493 -2.43 -22.50 13.59
C ALA A 493 -2.98 -22.20 14.99
N VAL A 494 -2.11 -21.94 15.98
CA VAL A 494 -2.50 -21.57 17.34
C VAL A 494 -3.22 -20.22 17.37
N LEU A 495 -2.72 -19.21 16.64
CA LEU A 495 -3.38 -17.90 16.56
C LEU A 495 -4.78 -17.99 15.96
N VAL A 496 -4.94 -18.74 14.87
CA VAL A 496 -6.26 -18.97 14.24
C VAL A 496 -7.21 -19.71 15.17
N ALA A 497 -6.73 -20.76 15.86
CA ALA A 497 -7.55 -21.54 16.80
C ALA A 497 -8.02 -20.73 18.02
N ASN A 498 -7.36 -19.61 18.33
CA ASN A 498 -7.64 -18.76 19.50
C ASN A 498 -8.01 -17.31 19.11
N ALA A 499 -8.33 -17.05 17.84
CA ALA A 499 -8.57 -15.70 17.34
C ALA A 499 -9.69 -14.95 18.08
N ASP A 500 -10.68 -15.67 18.57
CA ASP A 500 -11.83 -15.11 19.31
C ASP A 500 -11.44 -14.41 20.61
N CYS A 501 -10.24 -14.65 21.16
CA CYS A 501 -9.75 -13.90 22.31
C CYS A 501 -9.28 -12.48 21.97
N ILE A 502 -9.17 -12.15 20.68
CA ILE A 502 -8.75 -10.84 20.20
C ILE A 502 -10.00 -10.03 19.80
N PRO A 503 -10.24 -8.85 20.42
CA PRO A 503 -11.44 -8.04 20.19
C PRO A 503 -11.73 -7.72 18.72
N PHE A 504 -10.68 -7.47 17.92
CA PHE A 504 -10.81 -7.21 16.50
C PHE A 504 -11.56 -8.31 15.74
N PHE A 505 -11.38 -9.57 16.12
CA PHE A 505 -12.08 -10.69 15.49
C PHE A 505 -13.44 -10.97 16.16
N SER A 506 -13.47 -11.06 17.49
CA SER A 506 -14.69 -11.42 18.23
C SER A 506 -15.80 -10.38 18.07
N SER A 507 -15.48 -9.09 18.00
CA SER A 507 -16.48 -8.03 17.77
C SER A 507 -17.13 -8.06 16.39
N GLN A 508 -16.51 -8.73 15.41
CA GLN A 508 -17.01 -8.89 14.06
C GLN A 508 -17.66 -10.25 13.79
N GLY A 509 -17.90 -11.03 14.86
CA GLY A 509 -18.52 -12.36 14.76
C GLY A 509 -17.54 -13.51 14.51
N GLY A 510 -16.26 -13.30 14.75
CA GLY A 510 -15.18 -14.26 14.56
C GLY A 510 -14.51 -14.19 13.18
N LEU A 511 -13.51 -15.06 12.97
CA LEU A 511 -12.86 -15.20 11.66
C LEU A 511 -13.82 -15.72 10.60
N LYS A 512 -13.70 -15.25 9.36
CA LYS A 512 -14.37 -15.81 8.19
C LYS A 512 -13.45 -16.68 7.36
N ALA A 513 -12.20 -16.26 7.21
CA ALA A 513 -11.26 -16.98 6.38
C ALA A 513 -9.83 -16.96 6.91
N VAL A 514 -9.04 -17.90 6.42
CA VAL A 514 -7.62 -18.04 6.71
C VAL A 514 -6.86 -18.45 5.47
N ALA A 515 -5.61 -17.98 5.34
CA ALA A 515 -4.72 -18.40 4.28
C ALA A 515 -3.32 -18.73 4.79
N ARG A 516 -2.67 -19.65 4.11
CA ARG A 516 -1.23 -19.88 4.23
C ARG A 516 -0.55 -19.93 2.87
N SER A 517 0.75 -19.63 2.84
CA SER A 517 1.51 -19.91 1.63
C SER A 517 1.64 -21.42 1.39
N MET A 518 1.77 -21.82 0.15
CA MET A 518 1.82 -23.22 -0.26
C MET A 518 2.92 -24.01 0.48
N PRO A 519 4.14 -23.48 0.69
CA PRO A 519 5.16 -24.20 1.44
C PRO A 519 4.97 -24.23 2.96
N THR A 520 4.12 -23.37 3.52
CA THR A 520 3.78 -23.39 4.95
C THR A 520 3.05 -24.70 5.31
N SER A 521 3.30 -25.24 6.50
CA SER A 521 2.71 -26.53 6.88
C SER A 521 1.18 -26.49 6.93
N GLY A 522 0.57 -27.67 6.75
CA GLY A 522 -0.89 -27.86 6.81
C GLY A 522 -1.49 -27.82 8.22
N ALA A 523 -0.76 -27.38 9.23
CA ALA A 523 -1.29 -27.32 10.61
C ALA A 523 -2.55 -26.45 10.71
N VAL A 524 -2.58 -25.31 10.01
CA VAL A 524 -3.73 -24.41 10.01
C VAL A 524 -4.93 -24.94 9.21
N ASP A 525 -4.71 -25.84 8.25
CA ASP A 525 -5.76 -26.43 7.41
C ASP A 525 -6.78 -27.22 8.30
N LEU A 526 -6.26 -27.92 9.30
CA LEU A 526 -7.06 -28.67 10.25
C LEU A 526 -7.90 -27.76 11.15
N VAL A 527 -7.34 -26.63 11.55
CA VAL A 527 -8.05 -25.59 12.32
C VAL A 527 -9.15 -24.96 11.48
N ALA A 528 -8.84 -24.60 10.23
CA ALA A 528 -9.81 -24.02 9.32
C ALA A 528 -11.02 -24.94 9.10
N LYS A 529 -10.75 -26.23 8.94
CA LYS A 529 -11.79 -27.26 8.81
C LYS A 529 -12.64 -27.40 10.10
N ASP A 530 -12.01 -27.41 11.28
CA ASP A 530 -12.70 -27.53 12.56
C ASP A 530 -13.61 -26.31 12.84
N LEU A 531 -13.12 -25.11 12.50
CA LEU A 531 -13.85 -23.86 12.69
C LEU A 531 -14.76 -23.48 11.50
N ASN A 532 -14.81 -24.31 10.45
CA ASN A 532 -15.60 -24.07 9.23
C ASN A 532 -15.29 -22.72 8.58
N LEU A 533 -13.99 -22.40 8.45
CA LEU A 533 -13.50 -21.17 7.80
C LEU A 533 -13.24 -21.41 6.31
N ASP A 534 -13.41 -20.36 5.50
CA ASP A 534 -12.88 -20.35 4.15
C ASP A 534 -11.35 -20.45 4.20
N PHE A 535 -10.79 -21.40 3.44
CA PHE A 535 -9.36 -21.71 3.46
C PHE A 535 -8.70 -21.49 2.10
N PHE A 536 -7.55 -20.82 2.10
CA PHE A 536 -6.78 -20.55 0.88
C PHE A 536 -5.32 -21.01 1.01
N GLU A 537 -4.86 -21.84 0.07
CA GLU A 537 -3.46 -22.14 -0.14
C GLU A 537 -2.94 -21.25 -1.28
N THR A 538 -2.08 -20.27 -0.99
CA THR A 538 -1.59 -19.29 -1.97
C THR A 538 -0.13 -19.53 -2.35
N PRO A 539 0.37 -18.98 -3.45
CA PRO A 539 1.81 -18.87 -3.67
C PRO A 539 2.50 -18.09 -2.55
N THR A 540 3.83 -18.16 -2.47
CA THR A 540 4.60 -17.29 -1.59
C THR A 540 4.56 -15.86 -2.10
N GLY A 541 4.33 -14.92 -1.21
CA GLY A 541 4.27 -13.48 -1.49
C GLY A 541 3.00 -12.84 -0.95
N TRP A 542 3.18 -11.80 -0.16
CA TRP A 542 2.10 -11.18 0.61
C TRP A 542 0.98 -10.57 -0.24
N LYS A 543 1.27 -10.24 -1.52
CA LYS A 543 0.27 -9.71 -2.47
C LYS A 543 -0.97 -10.60 -2.63
N PHE A 544 -0.82 -11.92 -2.55
CA PHE A 544 -1.94 -12.85 -2.66
C PHE A 544 -2.87 -12.76 -1.46
N PHE A 545 -2.30 -12.62 -0.27
CA PHE A 545 -3.09 -12.36 0.94
C PHE A 545 -3.77 -10.98 0.88
N GLY A 546 -3.06 -9.95 0.38
CA GLY A 546 -3.63 -8.62 0.16
C GLY A 546 -4.88 -8.65 -0.71
N ASN A 547 -4.87 -9.39 -1.82
CA ASN A 547 -6.05 -9.58 -2.68
C ASN A 547 -7.22 -10.20 -1.90
N LEU A 548 -6.98 -11.26 -1.12
CA LEU A 548 -8.01 -11.90 -0.30
C LEU A 548 -8.57 -10.94 0.76
N MET A 549 -7.71 -10.10 1.37
CA MET A 549 -8.12 -9.08 2.34
C MET A 549 -8.95 -7.95 1.71
N ASP A 550 -8.73 -7.65 0.42
CA ASP A 550 -9.46 -6.63 -0.34
C ASP A 550 -10.63 -7.21 -1.16
N SER A 551 -11.00 -8.48 -0.92
CA SER A 551 -12.06 -9.19 -1.65
C SER A 551 -13.36 -8.41 -1.73
N LYS A 552 -13.78 -7.76 -0.66
CA LYS A 552 -14.98 -6.93 -0.61
C LYS A 552 -14.97 -5.78 -1.61
N ASP A 553 -13.81 -5.16 -1.82
CA ASP A 553 -13.65 -3.97 -2.66
C ASP A 553 -13.41 -4.35 -4.13
N ILE A 554 -12.69 -5.46 -4.37
CA ILE A 554 -12.29 -5.92 -5.71
C ILE A 554 -13.38 -6.84 -6.30
N PHE A 555 -13.94 -7.76 -5.52
CA PHE A 555 -14.88 -8.78 -5.98
C PHE A 555 -16.28 -8.54 -5.41
N LYS A 556 -17.18 -8.00 -6.21
CA LYS A 556 -18.57 -7.71 -5.79
C LYS A 556 -19.29 -8.96 -5.33
N GLY A 557 -19.52 -9.09 -4.02
CA GLY A 557 -20.36 -10.13 -3.41
C GLY A 557 -19.65 -11.11 -2.48
N GLN A 558 -18.32 -11.06 -2.36
CA GLN A 558 -17.57 -11.90 -1.43
C GLN A 558 -16.70 -11.08 -0.51
N ASP A 559 -16.75 -11.33 0.80
CA ASP A 559 -15.97 -10.65 1.84
C ASP A 559 -15.36 -11.71 2.76
N TYR A 560 -14.07 -11.97 2.58
CA TYR A 560 -13.32 -12.94 3.38
C TYR A 560 -12.82 -12.38 4.72
N THR A 561 -13.17 -11.14 5.06
CA THR A 561 -12.73 -10.53 6.32
C THR A 561 -13.78 -10.67 7.43
N PRO A 562 -13.39 -10.88 8.70
CA PRO A 562 -12.03 -10.86 9.26
C PRO A 562 -11.16 -12.06 8.84
N PHE A 563 -9.86 -11.81 8.67
CA PHE A 563 -8.92 -12.71 8.00
C PHE A 563 -7.58 -12.77 8.72
N ILE A 564 -7.00 -13.97 8.84
CA ILE A 564 -5.62 -14.18 9.31
C ILE A 564 -4.84 -14.95 8.24
N CYS A 565 -3.58 -14.65 8.07
CA CYS A 565 -2.68 -15.37 7.17
C CYS A 565 -1.24 -15.43 7.68
N GLY A 566 -0.47 -16.38 7.11
CA GLY A 566 0.94 -16.52 7.45
C GLY A 566 1.76 -17.32 6.47
N GLU A 567 3.07 -17.18 6.62
CA GLU A 567 4.10 -17.86 5.82
C GLU A 567 5.10 -18.57 6.73
N GLU A 568 5.70 -19.65 6.22
CA GLU A 568 6.77 -20.40 6.90
C GLU A 568 8.01 -19.54 7.19
N SER A 569 8.13 -18.42 6.52
CA SER A 569 9.23 -17.45 6.65
C SER A 569 9.05 -16.47 7.80
N PHE A 570 8.32 -16.84 8.83
CA PHE A 570 8.06 -16.03 10.04
C PHE A 570 7.16 -14.80 9.80
N GLY A 571 6.45 -14.73 8.69
CA GLY A 571 5.48 -13.68 8.41
C GLY A 571 4.06 -14.07 8.86
N THR A 572 3.42 -13.26 9.69
CA THR A 572 2.03 -13.45 10.13
C THR A 572 1.32 -12.09 10.16
N GLY A 573 0.03 -12.07 9.85
CA GLY A 573 -0.76 -10.84 9.90
C GLY A 573 -2.25 -11.10 9.71
N SER A 574 -3.00 -10.03 9.74
CA SER A 574 -4.45 -10.02 9.51
C SER A 574 -4.86 -8.86 8.61
N ASN A 575 -6.15 -8.75 8.33
CA ASN A 575 -6.68 -7.64 7.52
C ASN A 575 -6.68 -6.26 8.22
N HIS A 576 -6.06 -6.12 9.40
CA HIS A 576 -5.84 -4.83 10.04
C HIS A 576 -4.95 -3.91 9.19
N ILE A 577 -3.96 -4.50 8.49
CA ILE A 577 -3.15 -3.84 7.44
C ILE A 577 -3.04 -4.76 6.21
N ARG A 578 -2.22 -4.40 5.21
CA ARG A 578 -1.99 -5.22 4.00
C ARG A 578 -0.57 -5.75 3.90
N GLU A 579 0.12 -5.80 5.03
CA GLU A 579 1.47 -6.34 5.18
C GLU A 579 1.54 -7.32 6.36
N LYS A 580 2.62 -8.07 6.46
CA LYS A 580 2.99 -8.82 7.65
C LYS A 580 3.26 -7.84 8.79
N ASP A 581 3.03 -8.26 10.02
CA ASP A 581 3.25 -7.41 11.19
C ASP A 581 3.83 -8.22 12.35
N GLY A 582 5.12 -8.04 12.59
CA GLY A 582 5.82 -8.75 13.64
C GLY A 582 5.32 -8.38 15.03
N LEU A 583 5.04 -7.11 15.28
CA LEU A 583 4.55 -6.64 16.58
C LEU A 583 3.11 -7.07 16.83
N TRP A 584 2.25 -7.04 15.80
CA TRP A 584 0.90 -7.60 15.86
C TRP A 584 0.92 -9.08 16.27
N ALA A 585 1.80 -9.88 15.67
CA ALA A 585 1.88 -11.31 15.97
C ALA A 585 2.29 -11.56 17.44
N VAL A 586 3.19 -10.75 17.97
CA VAL A 586 3.60 -10.81 19.39
C VAL A 586 2.44 -10.43 20.31
N LEU A 587 1.71 -9.36 20.01
CA LEU A 587 0.53 -8.96 20.78
C LEU A 587 -0.62 -9.99 20.67
N ALA A 588 -0.76 -10.65 19.52
CA ALA A 588 -1.71 -11.74 19.35
C ALA A 588 -1.37 -12.93 20.25
N TRP A 589 -0.11 -13.33 20.32
CA TRP A 589 0.36 -14.35 21.26
C TRP A 589 0.15 -13.95 22.73
N LEU A 590 0.46 -12.71 23.09
CA LEU A 590 0.22 -12.21 24.45
C LEU A 590 -1.28 -12.22 24.77
N SER A 591 -2.16 -11.94 23.81
CA SER A 591 -3.62 -12.03 23.99
C SER A 591 -4.07 -13.48 24.23
N VAL A 592 -3.51 -14.45 23.48
CA VAL A 592 -3.79 -15.88 23.70
C VAL A 592 -3.34 -16.33 25.08
N ILE A 593 -2.12 -15.95 25.49
CA ILE A 593 -1.59 -16.27 26.83
C ILE A 593 -2.44 -15.60 27.91
N ALA A 594 -2.81 -14.32 27.75
CA ALA A 594 -3.65 -13.60 28.69
C ALA A 594 -5.01 -14.29 28.84
N ALA A 595 -5.61 -14.70 27.74
CA ALA A 595 -6.89 -15.43 27.74
C ALA A 595 -6.81 -16.77 28.48
N ALA A 596 -5.71 -17.52 28.28
CA ALA A 596 -5.46 -18.79 28.98
C ALA A 596 -5.24 -18.60 30.48
N ASN A 597 -4.81 -17.40 30.91
CA ASN A 597 -4.44 -17.06 32.28
C ASN A 597 -5.42 -16.10 32.99
N LYS A 598 -6.68 -16.00 32.53
CA LYS A 598 -7.69 -15.08 33.09
C LYS A 598 -8.02 -15.34 34.57
N VAL A 599 -7.85 -16.58 35.07
CA VAL A 599 -8.21 -16.96 36.43
C VAL A 599 -7.03 -16.67 37.37
N ALA A 600 -7.18 -15.68 38.23
CA ALA A 600 -6.18 -15.35 39.23
C ALA A 600 -5.86 -16.52 40.17
N GLY A 601 -4.59 -16.62 40.63
CA GLY A 601 -4.13 -17.65 41.57
C GLY A 601 -3.94 -19.05 40.96
N LYS A 602 -4.15 -19.22 39.67
CA LYS A 602 -3.78 -20.45 38.96
C LYS A 602 -2.31 -20.38 38.48
N PRO A 603 -1.62 -21.54 38.44
CA PRO A 603 -0.30 -21.61 37.81
C PRO A 603 -0.31 -21.06 36.42
N LEU A 604 0.82 -20.50 35.96
CA LEU A 604 0.97 -19.94 34.62
C LEU A 604 0.78 -21.01 33.54
N VAL A 605 -0.17 -20.81 32.66
CA VAL A 605 -0.30 -21.57 31.41
C VAL A 605 0.75 -21.02 30.45
N THR A 606 1.72 -21.83 30.09
CA THR A 606 2.90 -21.43 29.32
C THR A 606 2.66 -21.55 27.80
N VAL A 607 3.53 -20.92 27.00
CA VAL A 607 3.55 -21.09 25.54
C VAL A 607 3.61 -22.57 25.15
N GLU A 608 4.51 -23.34 25.80
CA GLU A 608 4.65 -24.78 25.54
C GLU A 608 3.35 -25.54 25.82
N SER A 609 2.67 -25.26 26.93
CA SER A 609 1.42 -25.94 27.25
C SER A 609 0.31 -25.61 26.24
N ILE A 610 0.21 -24.35 25.78
CA ILE A 610 -0.74 -23.92 24.74
C ILE A 610 -0.51 -24.69 23.44
N VAL A 611 0.75 -24.74 22.96
CA VAL A 611 1.11 -25.43 21.73
C VAL A 611 0.92 -26.95 21.87
N THR A 612 1.31 -27.52 23.01
CA THR A 612 1.14 -28.97 23.26
C THR A 612 -0.34 -29.37 23.29
N ASP A 613 -1.20 -28.54 23.92
CA ASP A 613 -2.65 -28.79 23.95
C ASP A 613 -3.26 -28.63 22.55
N HIS A 614 -2.76 -27.69 21.75
CA HIS A 614 -3.12 -27.58 20.33
C HIS A 614 -2.76 -28.86 19.57
N TRP A 615 -1.55 -29.40 19.73
CA TRP A 615 -1.16 -30.66 19.11
C TRP A 615 -2.01 -31.85 19.58
N LYS A 616 -2.38 -31.91 20.86
CA LYS A 616 -3.29 -32.96 21.38
C LYS A 616 -4.68 -32.91 20.71
N LYS A 617 -5.13 -31.72 20.33
CA LYS A 617 -6.42 -31.54 19.67
C LYS A 617 -6.36 -31.85 18.17
N TYR A 618 -5.35 -31.33 17.46
CA TYR A 618 -5.30 -31.35 16.01
C TYR A 618 -4.25 -32.29 15.40
N GLY A 619 -3.39 -32.90 16.22
CA GLY A 619 -2.18 -33.58 15.75
C GLY A 619 -1.02 -32.59 15.58
N ARG A 620 0.16 -33.11 15.26
CA ARG A 620 1.36 -32.30 15.05
C ARG A 620 1.88 -32.45 13.62
N ASN A 621 2.13 -31.34 12.97
CA ASN A 621 2.83 -31.29 11.70
C ASN A 621 4.32 -31.06 11.97
N TYR A 622 5.12 -32.12 11.93
CA TYR A 622 6.58 -32.01 11.97
C TYR A 622 7.03 -31.37 10.68
N TYR A 623 7.78 -30.28 10.75
CA TYR A 623 8.11 -29.47 9.62
C TYR A 623 9.56 -28.97 9.69
N VAL A 624 10.26 -28.96 8.52
CA VAL A 624 11.59 -28.37 8.37
C VAL A 624 11.76 -27.85 6.95
N ARG A 625 12.46 -26.73 6.82
CA ARG A 625 12.93 -26.20 5.55
C ARG A 625 14.44 -26.37 5.43
N TRP A 626 14.87 -26.90 4.31
CA TRP A 626 16.25 -27.02 3.91
C TRP A 626 16.55 -26.08 2.75
N ASP A 627 17.48 -25.15 2.91
CA ASP A 627 17.95 -24.25 1.86
C ASP A 627 19.31 -24.72 1.35
N PHE A 628 19.44 -24.84 0.03
CA PHE A 628 20.66 -25.10 -0.69
C PHE A 628 21.01 -23.83 -1.48
N GLU A 629 21.89 -23.02 -0.91
CA GLU A 629 22.26 -21.72 -1.46
C GLU A 629 23.48 -21.82 -2.36
N GLY A 630 23.61 -20.88 -3.33
CA GLY A 630 24.76 -20.84 -4.24
C GLY A 630 24.85 -21.99 -5.23
N MET A 631 23.73 -22.68 -5.49
CA MET A 631 23.70 -23.79 -6.41
C MET A 631 23.95 -23.35 -7.87
N PRO A 632 24.57 -24.19 -8.73
CA PRO A 632 24.67 -23.94 -10.15
C PRO A 632 23.28 -23.71 -10.75
N ALA A 633 23.06 -22.53 -11.37
CA ALA A 633 21.72 -22.14 -11.85
C ALA A 633 21.14 -23.15 -12.87
N ASP A 634 21.95 -23.66 -13.77
CA ASP A 634 21.50 -24.63 -14.78
C ASP A 634 21.24 -26.01 -14.16
N GLY A 635 22.04 -26.43 -13.15
CA GLY A 635 21.80 -27.63 -12.38
C GLY A 635 20.47 -27.57 -11.62
N ALA A 636 20.21 -26.46 -10.94
CA ALA A 636 18.97 -26.26 -10.21
C ALA A 636 17.72 -26.21 -11.13
N LYS A 637 17.83 -25.56 -12.30
CA LYS A 637 16.77 -25.59 -13.32
C LYS A 637 16.57 -26.99 -13.89
N GLY A 638 17.64 -27.68 -14.20
CA GLY A 638 17.59 -29.08 -14.70
C GLY A 638 16.95 -30.03 -13.68
N MET A 639 17.22 -29.84 -12.39
CA MET A 639 16.56 -30.60 -11.32
C MET A 639 15.04 -30.36 -11.32
N VAL A 640 14.62 -29.13 -11.36
CA VAL A 640 13.18 -28.81 -11.39
C VAL A 640 12.51 -29.35 -12.64
N ALA A 641 13.11 -29.20 -13.81
CA ALA A 641 12.59 -29.75 -15.07
C ALA A 641 12.45 -31.29 -14.98
N ALA A 642 13.46 -32.00 -14.47
CA ALA A 642 13.39 -33.44 -14.30
C ALA A 642 12.29 -33.91 -13.33
N MET A 643 12.04 -33.15 -12.24
CA MET A 643 10.94 -33.43 -11.34
C MET A 643 9.58 -33.20 -12.03
N VAL A 644 9.44 -32.12 -12.83
CA VAL A 644 8.21 -31.83 -13.58
C VAL A 644 7.91 -32.92 -14.60
N ASP A 645 8.91 -33.35 -15.36
CA ASP A 645 8.77 -34.43 -16.34
C ASP A 645 8.37 -35.77 -15.68
N ALA A 646 8.80 -35.98 -14.44
CA ALA A 646 8.52 -37.20 -13.67
C ALA A 646 7.15 -37.15 -12.94
N ILE A 647 6.39 -36.03 -12.94
CA ILE A 647 5.09 -35.92 -12.25
C ILE A 647 4.14 -37.06 -12.61
N PRO A 648 3.90 -37.40 -13.89
CA PRO A 648 2.94 -38.46 -14.23
C PRO A 648 3.37 -39.86 -13.68
N ALA A 649 4.67 -40.14 -13.64
CA ALA A 649 5.22 -41.41 -13.14
C ALA A 649 5.24 -41.47 -11.60
N ASN A 650 5.23 -40.34 -10.93
CA ASN A 650 5.30 -40.30 -9.47
C ASN A 650 3.93 -40.39 -8.80
N THR A 651 2.84 -39.97 -9.44
CA THR A 651 1.49 -40.13 -8.87
C THR A 651 1.14 -41.60 -8.72
N GLY A 652 0.77 -42.04 -7.51
CA GLY A 652 0.52 -43.45 -7.15
C GLY A 652 1.80 -44.27 -6.83
N ARG A 653 2.97 -43.69 -7.04
CA ARG A 653 4.26 -44.39 -6.77
C ARG A 653 4.52 -44.51 -5.28
N LYS A 654 5.00 -45.69 -4.87
CA LYS A 654 5.53 -45.92 -3.53
C LYS A 654 7.03 -45.60 -3.50
N VAL A 655 7.44 -44.74 -2.58
CA VAL A 655 8.87 -44.36 -2.36
C VAL A 655 9.17 -44.50 -0.86
N GLY A 656 10.09 -45.40 -0.52
CA GLY A 656 10.30 -45.78 0.88
C GLY A 656 9.03 -46.29 1.53
N ASN A 657 8.60 -45.67 2.65
CA ASN A 657 7.39 -46.02 3.38
C ASN A 657 6.18 -45.19 2.92
N TYR A 658 6.32 -44.26 1.97
CA TYR A 658 5.31 -43.34 1.56
C TYR A 658 4.73 -43.69 0.19
N THR A 659 3.42 -43.47 0.02
CA THR A 659 2.75 -43.52 -1.28
C THR A 659 2.38 -42.11 -1.70
N ILE A 660 2.83 -41.70 -2.88
CA ILE A 660 2.55 -40.36 -3.42
C ILE A 660 1.09 -40.35 -3.93
N LYS A 661 0.23 -39.64 -3.24
CA LYS A 661 -1.18 -39.44 -3.65
C LYS A 661 -1.29 -38.50 -4.83
N THR A 662 -0.53 -37.39 -4.81
CA THR A 662 -0.53 -36.36 -5.84
C THR A 662 0.86 -35.83 -6.04
N ALA A 663 1.30 -35.76 -7.29
CA ALA A 663 2.49 -35.01 -7.71
C ALA A 663 2.04 -33.93 -8.69
N ASP A 664 2.41 -32.68 -8.45
CA ASP A 664 2.04 -31.57 -9.33
C ASP A 664 3.06 -30.42 -9.33
N MET A 665 2.94 -29.55 -10.34
CA MET A 665 3.51 -28.22 -10.34
C MET A 665 2.39 -27.26 -9.88
N PHE A 666 2.55 -26.65 -8.71
CA PHE A 666 1.51 -25.80 -8.13
C PHE A 666 1.23 -24.57 -9.00
N GLU A 667 -0.04 -24.39 -9.31
CA GLU A 667 -0.59 -23.21 -9.96
C GLU A 667 -1.70 -22.62 -9.07
N TYR A 668 -1.84 -21.33 -9.09
CA TYR A 668 -2.84 -20.62 -8.30
C TYR A 668 -3.68 -19.70 -9.18
N LEU A 669 -4.96 -19.96 -9.22
CA LEU A 669 -5.97 -19.05 -9.77
C LEU A 669 -6.51 -18.19 -8.63
N ASP A 670 -6.21 -16.91 -8.66
CA ASP A 670 -6.67 -15.99 -7.62
C ASP A 670 -8.20 -15.83 -7.69
N PRO A 671 -8.93 -16.15 -6.60
CA PRO A 671 -10.41 -16.09 -6.62
C PRO A 671 -10.94 -14.66 -6.65
N VAL A 672 -10.10 -13.65 -6.39
CA VAL A 672 -10.51 -12.24 -6.28
C VAL A 672 -10.37 -11.51 -7.61
N ASP A 673 -9.22 -11.62 -8.28
CA ASP A 673 -8.94 -10.91 -9.52
C ASP A 673 -8.88 -11.81 -10.77
N GLY A 674 -8.98 -13.13 -10.59
CA GLY A 674 -8.92 -14.11 -11.66
C GLY A 674 -7.53 -14.31 -12.29
N SER A 675 -6.48 -13.73 -11.70
CA SER A 675 -5.13 -13.88 -12.20
C SER A 675 -4.58 -15.28 -11.96
N LEU A 676 -3.85 -15.84 -12.94
CA LEU A 676 -3.25 -17.17 -12.87
C LEU A 676 -1.75 -17.08 -12.63
N SER A 677 -1.28 -17.58 -11.49
CA SER A 677 0.14 -17.69 -11.15
C SER A 677 0.62 -19.11 -11.32
N LYS A 678 1.49 -19.34 -12.33
CA LYS A 678 2.04 -20.66 -12.67
C LYS A 678 3.43 -20.89 -12.08
N ASN A 679 3.87 -22.15 -12.08
CA ASN A 679 5.25 -22.59 -11.74
C ASN A 679 5.67 -22.18 -10.32
N GLN A 680 4.78 -22.35 -9.34
CA GLN A 680 4.99 -21.89 -7.97
C GLN A 680 5.78 -22.88 -7.09
N GLY A 681 6.01 -24.10 -7.56
CA GLY A 681 6.78 -25.13 -6.88
C GLY A 681 6.28 -26.53 -7.20
N VAL A 682 7.19 -27.52 -7.15
CA VAL A 682 6.83 -28.93 -7.34
C VAL A 682 6.40 -29.51 -6.00
N ARG A 683 5.26 -30.18 -5.96
CA ARG A 683 4.71 -30.80 -4.76
C ARG A 683 4.56 -32.31 -4.92
N PHE A 684 4.89 -33.02 -3.84
CA PHE A 684 4.58 -34.43 -3.66
C PHE A 684 3.79 -34.56 -2.37
N LEU A 685 2.50 -34.85 -2.49
CA LEU A 685 1.55 -34.99 -1.40
C LEU A 685 1.32 -36.48 -1.16
N MET A 686 1.59 -36.97 0.06
CA MET A 686 1.52 -38.38 0.41
C MET A 686 0.12 -38.75 0.91
N GLU A 687 -0.21 -40.07 0.88
CA GLU A 687 -1.52 -40.57 1.35
C GLU A 687 -1.73 -40.37 2.85
N ASP A 688 -0.66 -40.39 3.64
CA ASP A 688 -0.69 -40.19 5.09
C ASP A 688 -0.77 -38.71 5.51
N GLY A 689 -0.84 -37.77 4.54
CA GLY A 689 -0.86 -36.33 4.77
C GLY A 689 0.53 -35.68 4.82
N SER A 690 1.59 -36.46 4.75
CA SER A 690 2.96 -35.90 4.63
C SER A 690 3.15 -35.21 3.29
N ARG A 691 4.04 -34.20 3.25
CA ARG A 691 4.31 -33.43 2.04
C ARG A 691 5.81 -33.20 1.83
N VAL A 692 6.22 -33.22 0.58
CA VAL A 692 7.56 -32.75 0.15
C VAL A 692 7.38 -31.72 -0.95
N ILE A 693 7.96 -30.54 -0.76
CA ILE A 693 7.81 -29.42 -1.68
C ILE A 693 9.17 -28.88 -2.09
N PHE A 694 9.32 -28.55 -3.37
CA PHE A 694 10.54 -27.95 -3.90
C PHE A 694 10.25 -26.62 -4.58
N ARG A 695 11.05 -25.62 -4.25
CA ARG A 695 10.99 -24.31 -4.89
C ARG A 695 12.37 -23.85 -5.31
N LEU A 696 12.42 -23.19 -6.46
CA LEU A 696 13.62 -22.50 -6.92
C LEU A 696 13.45 -20.99 -6.64
N SER A 697 14.33 -20.45 -5.83
CA SER A 697 14.38 -19.01 -5.57
C SER A 697 15.54 -18.42 -6.37
N GLY A 698 15.22 -17.44 -7.23
CA GLY A 698 16.23 -16.68 -7.96
C GLY A 698 16.65 -15.45 -7.18
N THR A 699 17.85 -15.45 -6.59
CA THR A 699 18.52 -14.20 -6.23
C THR A 699 19.53 -13.91 -7.33
N ALA A 700 19.32 -12.82 -8.06
CA ALA A 700 20.23 -12.43 -9.12
C ALA A 700 21.60 -12.07 -8.51
N GLY A 701 22.63 -12.81 -8.87
CA GLY A 701 24.03 -12.47 -8.61
C GLY A 701 24.88 -13.46 -7.82
N SER A 702 24.28 -14.43 -7.07
CA SER A 702 25.03 -15.35 -6.20
C SER A 702 24.73 -16.84 -6.41
N GLY A 703 24.22 -17.21 -7.58
CA GLY A 703 23.76 -18.59 -7.84
C GLY A 703 22.26 -18.77 -7.54
N ALA A 704 21.76 -20.00 -7.75
CA ALA A 704 20.37 -20.34 -7.44
C ALA A 704 20.25 -20.86 -6.00
N THR A 705 19.11 -20.62 -5.36
CA THR A 705 18.75 -21.24 -4.08
C THR A 705 17.62 -22.24 -4.32
N VAL A 706 17.89 -23.51 -4.02
CA VAL A 706 16.85 -24.56 -3.98
C VAL A 706 16.33 -24.64 -2.54
N ARG A 707 15.03 -24.58 -2.39
CA ARG A 707 14.35 -24.78 -1.11
C ARG A 707 13.55 -26.07 -1.13
N MET A 708 13.81 -26.92 -0.14
CA MET A 708 13.12 -28.17 0.10
C MET A 708 12.35 -28.05 1.43
N TYR A 709 11.06 -28.33 1.38
CA TYR A 709 10.20 -28.32 2.54
C TYR A 709 9.71 -29.73 2.81
N LEU A 710 9.90 -30.18 4.04
CA LEU A 710 9.54 -31.51 4.50
C LEU A 710 8.49 -31.39 5.61
N GLU A 711 7.39 -32.10 5.43
CA GLU A 711 6.31 -32.10 6.42
C GLU A 711 5.78 -33.53 6.63
N LYS A 712 5.64 -33.90 7.91
CA LYS A 712 5.04 -35.17 8.31
C LYS A 712 3.94 -34.91 9.35
N TYR A 713 2.72 -35.32 9.03
CA TYR A 713 1.60 -35.25 9.96
C TYR A 713 1.61 -36.45 10.92
N GLU A 714 1.43 -36.19 12.22
CA GLU A 714 1.36 -37.21 13.28
C GLU A 714 0.11 -37.01 14.13
N ALA A 715 -0.77 -37.98 14.08
CA ALA A 715 -2.00 -38.03 14.88
C ALA A 715 -1.86 -38.79 16.21
N ASP A 716 -0.83 -39.65 16.32
CA ASP A 716 -0.60 -40.45 17.52
C ASP A 716 -0.08 -39.56 18.65
N ARG A 717 -0.92 -39.39 19.69
CA ARG A 717 -0.62 -38.53 20.83
C ARG A 717 0.66 -38.92 21.59
N SER A 718 1.06 -40.20 21.52
CA SER A 718 2.30 -40.68 22.16
C SER A 718 3.57 -40.21 21.46
N LYS A 719 3.45 -39.76 20.21
CA LYS A 719 4.56 -39.33 19.34
C LYS A 719 4.66 -37.84 19.11
N LEU A 720 3.76 -37.05 19.70
CA LEU A 720 3.74 -35.57 19.50
C LEU A 720 4.98 -34.87 20.12
N GLY A 721 5.70 -35.51 21.03
CA GLY A 721 6.90 -34.98 21.68
C GLY A 721 8.23 -35.35 21.01
N LEU A 722 8.24 -35.98 19.87
CA LEU A 722 9.49 -36.34 19.17
C LEU A 722 10.24 -35.09 18.72
N LYS A 723 11.56 -35.20 18.60
CA LYS A 723 12.35 -34.18 17.91
C LYS A 723 12.02 -34.18 16.42
N VAL A 724 12.06 -33.02 15.79
CA VAL A 724 11.74 -32.86 14.35
C VAL A 724 12.62 -33.76 13.49
N ALA A 725 13.94 -33.81 13.78
CA ALA A 725 14.88 -34.66 13.06
C ALA A 725 14.55 -36.16 13.14
N ASP A 726 14.10 -36.64 14.30
CA ASP A 726 13.73 -38.04 14.51
C ASP A 726 12.38 -38.36 13.81
N ALA A 727 11.43 -37.43 13.82
CA ALA A 727 10.15 -37.61 13.18
C ALA A 727 10.26 -37.65 11.64
N LEU A 728 11.20 -36.90 11.06
CA LEU A 728 11.40 -36.77 9.60
C LEU A 728 12.44 -37.70 9.04
N VAL A 729 13.09 -38.54 9.87
CA VAL A 729 14.24 -39.36 9.48
C VAL A 729 13.98 -40.28 8.27
N ASP A 730 12.76 -40.79 8.12
CA ASP A 730 12.30 -41.65 7.03
C ASP A 730 11.79 -40.85 5.80
N LEU A 731 11.41 -39.56 5.94
CA LEU A 731 10.97 -38.72 4.84
C LEU A 731 12.14 -38.03 4.10
N ILE A 732 13.24 -37.73 4.80
CA ILE A 732 14.39 -37.07 4.22
C ILE A 732 14.98 -37.88 3.03
N PRO A 733 15.27 -39.20 3.12
CA PRO A 733 15.75 -40.00 1.99
C PRO A 733 14.78 -39.97 0.80
N VAL A 734 13.46 -39.99 1.06
CA VAL A 734 12.43 -39.92 0.01
C VAL A 734 12.52 -38.60 -0.74
N ALA A 735 12.66 -37.50 -0.04
CA ALA A 735 12.79 -36.18 -0.66
C ALA A 735 14.06 -36.05 -1.51
N LEU A 736 15.21 -36.56 -1.01
CA LEU A 736 16.47 -36.57 -1.74
C LEU A 736 16.43 -37.48 -2.99
N GLU A 737 15.70 -38.61 -2.93
CA GLU A 737 15.45 -39.47 -4.09
C GLU A 737 14.61 -38.74 -5.15
N LEU A 738 13.54 -38.07 -4.74
CA LEU A 738 12.60 -37.36 -5.64
C LEU A 738 13.27 -36.22 -6.41
N CYS A 739 14.13 -35.45 -5.77
CA CYS A 739 14.79 -34.31 -6.41
C CYS A 739 16.15 -34.65 -7.04
N ASN A 740 16.82 -35.70 -6.55
CA ASN A 740 18.17 -36.09 -6.96
C ASN A 740 19.16 -34.90 -7.01
N ILE A 741 19.06 -34.01 -6.00
CA ILE A 741 19.79 -32.73 -5.96
C ILE A 741 21.32 -32.93 -6.08
N LYS A 742 21.87 -34.02 -5.53
CA LYS A 742 23.30 -34.33 -5.60
C LYS A 742 23.77 -34.51 -7.04
N LYS A 743 22.96 -35.17 -7.89
CA LYS A 743 23.26 -35.35 -9.31
C LYS A 743 23.25 -34.02 -10.07
N HIS A 744 22.31 -33.15 -9.77
CA HIS A 744 22.10 -31.90 -10.50
C HIS A 744 22.96 -30.73 -9.99
N CYS A 745 23.19 -30.67 -8.68
CA CYS A 745 23.84 -29.55 -8.02
C CYS A 745 25.15 -29.88 -7.31
N GLY A 746 25.56 -31.19 -7.28
CA GLY A 746 26.83 -31.62 -6.71
C GLY A 746 26.83 -31.87 -5.20
N THR A 747 25.77 -31.48 -4.48
CA THR A 747 25.66 -31.70 -3.04
C THR A 747 24.23 -32.08 -2.64
N ASP A 748 24.10 -32.81 -1.54
CA ASP A 748 22.85 -33.14 -0.85
C ASP A 748 22.85 -32.63 0.59
N VAL A 749 23.85 -31.81 0.94
CA VAL A 749 23.98 -31.19 2.25
C VAL A 749 23.40 -29.74 2.18
N PRO A 750 22.34 -29.40 2.95
CA PRO A 750 21.77 -28.05 2.96
C PRO A 750 22.75 -27.05 3.60
N THR A 751 22.70 -25.79 3.13
CA THR A 751 23.49 -24.70 3.70
C THR A 751 22.78 -24.13 4.96
N VAL A 752 21.46 -24.13 4.95
CA VAL A 752 20.65 -23.67 6.10
C VAL A 752 19.51 -24.65 6.35
N ILE A 753 19.22 -24.91 7.62
CA ILE A 753 18.09 -25.70 8.10
C ILE A 753 17.28 -24.82 9.07
N THR A 754 15.98 -24.64 8.77
CA THR A 754 15.07 -23.83 9.61
C THR A 754 13.73 -24.52 9.81
#